data_3bb7e2871e982445c29dd3f174d5dde4
#
_entry.id   3bb7e2871e982445c29dd3f174d5dde4
#
_cell.length_a   1.000
_cell.length_b   1.000
_cell.length_c   1.000
_cell.angle_alpha   90.00
_cell.angle_beta   90.00
_cell.angle_gamma   90.00
#
_symmetry.space_group_name_H-M   'P 1'
#
loop_
_entity.id
_entity.type
_entity.pdbx_description
1 polymer ?
#
loop_
_entity_poly.entity_id
_entity_poly.type
_entity_poly.pdbx_seq_one_letter_code
_entity_poly.pdbx_strand_id
1 'polypeptide(L)'
;MHNVMKNILRFIFIFILFLIFLSLPIFSRSYAFRGLSVTEGLSDLVVNAIYKDSLGYVWLGTGNSLECFDGIHFKHYLIPGSDEKLKRVNAIAEMPGNELWMGNGSGLWRVSKQKNSLEPIARETIGYAVRSLLHDGKGILYIGTERGLFIYKEGSLNQIMIDPNMLSAANSIGGLNLGEDGILWMATENGLYSLQLSDGKIEAYHNVVEEKHVCSFKNIARIGSMLYLGTMGQGIISFDTQTKEFARFVNVGCNVISSLSGDGKSLLYVGTDGNGVHFVSTDKKKVVRSMRHETGKDETLRSNSVYSVLVDKEGLIWVGFYQLGLDYTLYQSGLFSTYTYAPFFDSGDMPVRALAIEGKEKLIGSRDGLFYIDEENHRYKSFKVPQLRSNMIFSCLYYQNEYYIGTYGGGMYVFNPVTLTLRDFAPDGGMPFSKGHIFCIKQDNESNLWIGTSLGIFCYKNGRQIAHYTSANSKLPEGNVYEIYFDSTHKGWICTENGMCIWDPSVRTLKTDVFPEGFIHKEKVRVIYEDSDHDLYFFPDKGSLFISDLSMTTFRRLQPGTPLDGNDGMFVVEDREKWLWLGTNNGLFRYDKKDCFIPYNFVDGIPSSIFTLCPPVRDENGIWFGNSKGLLYLDAVRMNQKKSIPYPVAITDVCVNGKSVVQSVVRDGGKSEISLESSQKNVTFYFSDFSYTAPAFMSYEYQLEGEDAGWIAVTGRSDMTYYDLPSGTYTFKVRRTGNPESETQMTVKIASSISIWSIVFIVIAVVTGGIAVLLSKKKEGEDEREEPMPGPAKVIEKEIQSVKETNVVAEEKYKTNKISVEECKRLADKLEIVMHKEKPYTNPNLKIADLAASIGTSSHTLSYLFNQYLNRNYYDYINDYRIAEFKRLVEKDEYAKYTLSALAELCGFSSRASFFRYFKKATNITPNEYIRSIGKNNE
;
A
#
# COMPACT_ATOMS: atom_id res chain seq x y z
N MET A 1 38.51 51.94 -21.84
CA MET A 1 37.45 51.36 -22.71
C MET A 1 37.56 49.85 -22.88
N HIS A 2 38.72 49.31 -23.22
CA HIS A 2 38.89 47.86 -23.48
C HIS A 2 38.57 46.95 -22.30
N ASN A 3 38.97 47.31 -21.07
CA ASN A 3 38.72 46.56 -19.84
C ASN A 3 37.24 46.61 -19.38
N VAL A 4 36.54 47.72 -19.63
CA VAL A 4 35.12 47.85 -19.30
C VAL A 4 34.30 46.99 -20.23
N MET A 5 34.60 46.95 -21.52
CA MET A 5 33.94 46.12 -22.51
C MET A 5 34.16 44.63 -22.27
N LYS A 6 35.33 44.21 -21.80
CA LYS A 6 35.65 42.83 -21.40
C LYS A 6 34.90 42.36 -20.18
N ASN A 7 34.68 43.27 -19.20
CA ASN A 7 33.86 42.96 -18.01
C ASN A 7 32.38 42.92 -18.33
N ILE A 8 31.86 43.75 -19.21
CA ILE A 8 30.46 43.72 -19.70
C ILE A 8 30.20 42.41 -20.48
N LEU A 9 31.12 42.02 -21.37
CA LEU A 9 31.05 40.75 -22.10
C LEU A 9 31.09 39.54 -21.18
N ARG A 10 31.92 39.56 -20.11
CA ARG A 10 31.90 38.52 -19.06
C ARG A 10 30.59 38.48 -18.28
N PHE A 11 30.06 39.64 -17.94
CA PHE A 11 28.75 39.71 -17.23
C PHE A 11 27.60 39.23 -18.11
N ILE A 12 27.60 39.60 -19.40
CA ILE A 12 26.63 39.11 -20.38
C ILE A 12 26.77 37.59 -20.55
N PHE A 13 27.99 37.06 -20.62
CA PHE A 13 28.25 35.62 -20.77
C PHE A 13 27.82 34.84 -19.50
N ILE A 14 28.09 35.36 -18.31
CA ILE A 14 27.65 34.80 -17.05
C ILE A 14 26.13 34.87 -16.93
N PHE A 15 25.49 35.96 -17.37
CA PHE A 15 24.03 36.11 -17.38
C PHE A 15 23.34 35.19 -18.39
N ILE A 16 23.96 34.99 -19.56
CA ILE A 16 23.48 34.00 -20.56
C ILE A 16 23.65 32.57 -20.03
N LEU A 17 24.78 32.25 -19.38
CA LEU A 17 25.01 30.97 -18.72
C LEU A 17 23.98 30.75 -17.57
N PHE A 18 23.66 31.79 -16.81
CA PHE A 18 22.66 31.75 -15.76
C PHE A 18 21.22 31.56 -16.32
N LEU A 19 20.89 32.19 -17.46
CA LEU A 19 19.64 31.98 -18.18
C LEU A 19 19.54 30.58 -18.81
N ILE A 20 20.67 30.05 -19.32
CA ILE A 20 20.74 28.65 -19.82
C ILE A 20 20.55 27.65 -18.68
N PHE A 21 21.10 27.91 -17.47
CA PHE A 21 20.89 27.10 -16.27
C PHE A 21 19.42 27.15 -15.76
N LEU A 22 18.74 28.30 -15.94
CA LEU A 22 17.31 28.45 -15.60
C LEU A 22 16.37 27.82 -16.64
N SER A 23 16.84 27.51 -17.84
CA SER A 23 16.03 26.92 -18.93
C SER A 23 16.17 25.39 -19.07
N LEU A 24 17.03 24.75 -18.26
CA LEU A 24 17.05 23.31 -18.18
C LEU A 24 15.79 22.86 -17.44
N PRO A 25 14.97 21.95 -17.99
CA PRO A 25 13.88 21.38 -17.24
C PRO A 25 14.47 20.74 -15.99
N ILE A 26 14.13 21.28 -14.82
CA ILE A 26 14.50 20.69 -13.55
C ILE A 26 13.67 19.43 -13.46
N PHE A 27 14.27 18.30 -13.84
CA PHE A 27 13.73 16.99 -13.57
C PHE A 27 13.72 16.81 -12.06
N SER A 28 12.68 17.29 -11.41
CA SER A 28 12.41 16.99 -10.01
C SER A 28 12.01 15.52 -9.96
N ARG A 29 12.97 14.65 -9.67
CA ARG A 29 12.66 13.27 -9.28
C ARG A 29 12.06 13.35 -7.90
N SER A 30 10.74 13.33 -7.81
CA SER A 30 10.04 13.21 -6.55
C SER A 30 10.15 11.78 -6.03
N TYR A 31 10.29 11.64 -4.71
CA TYR A 31 10.23 10.36 -4.02
C TYR A 31 8.84 10.20 -3.46
N ALA A 32 8.20 9.11 -3.78
CA ALA A 32 7.01 8.74 -3.05
C ALA A 32 7.41 7.97 -1.79
N PHE A 33 6.98 8.46 -0.64
CA PHE A 33 7.17 7.82 0.65
C PHE A 33 5.86 7.21 1.14
N ARG A 34 5.94 6.00 1.69
CA ARG A 34 4.86 5.42 2.47
C ARG A 34 5.19 5.56 3.95
N GLY A 35 4.31 6.25 4.68
CA GLY A 35 4.43 6.43 6.12
C GLY A 35 3.74 5.31 6.88
N LEU A 36 4.38 4.81 7.94
CA LEU A 36 3.80 3.88 8.91
C LEU A 36 3.80 4.56 10.27
N SER A 37 2.65 4.60 10.90
CA SER A 37 2.40 5.26 12.18
C SER A 37 1.47 4.41 13.05
N VAL A 38 0.92 5.00 14.09
CA VAL A 38 -0.08 4.33 14.95
C VAL A 38 -1.33 3.92 14.16
N THR A 39 -1.67 4.66 13.11
CA THR A 39 -2.84 4.34 12.25
C THR A 39 -2.65 3.06 11.46
N GLU A 40 -1.40 2.72 11.13
CA GLU A 40 -1.04 1.48 10.45
C GLU A 40 -0.72 0.33 11.42
N GLY A 41 -0.77 0.59 12.74
CA GLY A 41 -0.58 -0.43 13.78
C GLY A 41 0.76 -0.38 14.51
N LEU A 42 1.62 0.62 14.28
CA LEU A 42 2.84 0.82 15.06
C LEU A 42 2.49 1.25 16.49
N SER A 43 3.11 0.66 17.51
CA SER A 43 2.76 0.95 18.92
C SER A 43 3.44 2.20 19.48
N ASP A 44 4.54 2.66 18.88
CA ASP A 44 5.29 3.85 19.30
C ASP A 44 5.84 4.59 18.08
N LEU A 45 5.79 5.91 18.11
CA LEU A 45 6.24 6.78 17.01
C LEU A 45 7.75 7.05 17.01
N VAL A 46 8.50 6.62 18.02
CA VAL A 46 9.96 6.74 18.09
C VAL A 46 10.60 5.48 17.54
N VAL A 47 11.26 5.56 16.38
CA VAL A 47 11.91 4.41 15.74
C VAL A 47 13.44 4.59 15.78
N ASN A 48 14.09 3.87 16.70
CA ASN A 48 15.53 4.02 16.96
C ASN A 48 16.40 3.05 16.17
N ALA A 49 15.88 1.86 15.87
CA ALA A 49 16.57 0.81 15.16
C ALA A 49 15.67 0.17 14.13
N ILE A 50 16.23 -0.13 12.97
CA ILE A 50 15.54 -0.84 11.88
C ILE A 50 16.44 -1.98 11.43
N TYR A 51 15.91 -3.18 11.35
CA TYR A 51 16.61 -4.37 10.91
C TYR A 51 15.72 -5.23 10.01
N LYS A 52 16.23 -5.70 8.89
CA LYS A 52 15.53 -6.66 8.02
C LYS A 52 16.20 -8.01 8.19
N ASP A 53 15.44 -8.99 8.66
CA ASP A 53 15.96 -10.34 8.90
C ASP A 53 16.10 -11.13 7.59
N SER A 54 16.76 -12.27 7.67
CA SER A 54 16.99 -13.17 6.51
C SER A 54 15.70 -13.79 5.98
N LEU A 55 14.63 -13.78 6.77
CA LEU A 55 13.30 -14.23 6.39
C LEU A 55 12.48 -13.16 5.67
N GLY A 56 12.92 -11.89 5.69
CA GLY A 56 12.28 -10.76 5.05
C GLY A 56 11.43 -9.89 5.97
N TYR A 57 11.24 -10.23 7.25
CA TYR A 57 10.57 -9.35 8.20
C TYR A 57 11.38 -8.10 8.48
N VAL A 58 10.69 -6.97 8.63
CA VAL A 58 11.30 -5.73 9.11
C VAL A 58 11.03 -5.59 10.61
N TRP A 59 12.11 -5.52 11.37
CA TRP A 59 12.08 -5.34 12.81
C TRP A 59 12.37 -3.91 13.19
N LEU A 60 11.52 -3.35 14.04
CA LEU A 60 11.62 -1.96 14.49
C LEU A 60 11.84 -1.91 15.99
N GLY A 61 12.97 -1.36 16.36
CA GLY A 61 13.25 -1.03 17.76
C GLY A 61 12.70 0.35 18.08
N THR A 62 11.68 0.40 18.94
CA THR A 62 11.02 1.66 19.27
C THR A 62 11.46 2.22 20.62
N GLY A 63 10.84 3.30 21.07
CA GLY A 63 11.06 3.89 22.38
C GLY A 63 10.64 2.98 23.54
N ASN A 64 9.67 2.08 23.31
CA ASN A 64 9.07 1.27 24.39
C ASN A 64 8.71 -0.18 24.00
N SER A 65 8.99 -0.61 22.76
CA SER A 65 8.63 -1.94 22.25
C SER A 65 9.59 -2.42 21.16
N LEU A 66 9.52 -3.71 20.86
CA LEU A 66 10.07 -4.33 19.65
C LEU A 66 8.90 -4.74 18.75
N GLU A 67 8.91 -4.27 17.51
CA GLU A 67 7.87 -4.52 16.51
C GLU A 67 8.41 -5.40 15.39
N CYS A 68 7.58 -6.30 14.89
CA CYS A 68 7.83 -7.09 13.69
C CYS A 68 6.78 -6.74 12.63
N PHE A 69 7.22 -6.34 11.45
CA PHE A 69 6.37 -5.95 10.33
C PHE A 69 6.56 -6.90 9.16
N ASP A 70 5.49 -7.45 8.63
CA ASP A 70 5.50 -8.40 7.50
C ASP A 70 5.11 -7.76 6.15
N GLY A 71 4.95 -6.43 6.13
CA GLY A 71 4.48 -5.65 4.97
C GLY A 71 3.03 -5.19 5.13
N ILE A 72 2.25 -5.83 5.98
CA ILE A 72 0.83 -5.56 6.19
C ILE A 72 0.50 -5.42 7.68
N HIS A 73 0.97 -6.35 8.52
CA HIS A 73 0.63 -6.41 9.93
C HIS A 73 1.84 -6.14 10.81
N PHE A 74 1.58 -5.46 11.94
CA PHE A 74 2.54 -5.31 13.04
C PHE A 74 2.27 -6.35 14.12
N LYS A 75 3.35 -6.97 14.59
CA LYS A 75 3.34 -7.87 15.74
C LYS A 75 4.21 -7.27 16.82
N HIS A 76 3.64 -7.13 18.03
CA HIS A 76 4.30 -6.50 19.18
C HIS A 76 4.90 -7.55 20.10
N TYR A 77 6.16 -7.36 20.45
CA TYR A 77 6.87 -8.24 21.40
C TYR A 77 7.01 -7.55 22.75
N LEU A 78 6.44 -8.17 23.78
CA LEU A 78 6.38 -7.65 25.15
C LEU A 78 7.16 -8.52 26.12
N ILE A 79 7.43 -7.98 27.31
CA ILE A 79 8.04 -8.75 28.41
C ILE A 79 6.95 -9.68 29.01
N PRO A 80 7.19 -11.00 29.12
CA PRO A 80 6.21 -11.93 29.66
C PRO A 80 5.82 -11.61 31.11
N GLY A 81 4.52 -11.58 31.39
CA GLY A 81 3.99 -11.42 32.74
C GLY A 81 4.22 -10.04 33.38
N SER A 82 4.54 -9.05 32.59
CA SER A 82 4.77 -7.68 33.05
C SER A 82 4.03 -6.69 32.16
N ASP A 83 3.38 -5.71 32.77
CA ASP A 83 2.85 -4.52 32.08
C ASP A 83 3.94 -3.46 31.87
N GLU A 84 5.19 -3.76 32.30
CA GLU A 84 6.32 -2.84 32.08
C GLU A 84 6.64 -2.73 30.59
N LYS A 85 6.65 -1.49 30.11
CA LYS A 85 7.13 -1.18 28.76
C LYS A 85 8.63 -1.46 28.68
N LEU A 86 9.07 -1.95 27.53
CA LEU A 86 10.49 -2.04 27.23
C LEU A 86 11.12 -0.65 27.34
N LYS A 87 12.36 -0.58 27.83
CA LYS A 87 13.16 0.62 27.64
C LYS A 87 13.61 0.67 26.17
N ARG A 88 13.92 1.88 25.71
CA ARG A 88 14.37 2.18 24.34
C ARG A 88 15.21 1.05 23.74
N VAL A 89 14.74 0.48 22.63
CA VAL A 89 15.47 -0.52 21.85
C VAL A 89 16.46 0.19 20.93
N ASN A 90 17.76 -0.12 21.08
CA ASN A 90 18.82 0.60 20.40
C ASN A 90 19.46 -0.19 19.25
N ALA A 91 19.48 -1.52 19.34
CA ALA A 91 20.15 -2.38 18.37
C ALA A 91 19.45 -3.72 18.23
N ILE A 92 19.49 -4.27 17.03
CA ILE A 92 18.91 -5.57 16.66
C ILE A 92 19.94 -6.31 15.83
N ALA A 93 20.10 -7.61 16.06
CA ALA A 93 20.98 -8.49 15.29
C ALA A 93 20.37 -9.88 15.12
N GLU A 94 20.64 -10.53 14.00
CA GLU A 94 20.24 -11.90 13.72
C GLU A 94 21.43 -12.82 13.90
N MET A 95 21.22 -13.91 14.65
CA MET A 95 22.16 -14.99 14.89
C MET A 95 21.86 -16.19 13.98
N PRO A 96 22.76 -17.16 13.84
CA PRO A 96 22.50 -18.39 13.08
C PRO A 96 21.22 -19.09 13.51
N GLY A 97 20.49 -19.68 12.57
CA GLY A 97 19.20 -20.31 12.84
C GLY A 97 18.03 -19.33 12.91
N ASN A 98 18.19 -18.11 12.37
CA ASN A 98 17.19 -17.05 12.33
C ASN A 98 16.75 -16.62 13.75
N GLU A 99 17.63 -16.72 14.71
CA GLU A 99 17.43 -16.27 16.08
C GLU A 99 17.69 -14.76 16.16
N LEU A 100 16.72 -14.00 16.62
CA LEU A 100 16.86 -12.55 16.71
C LEU A 100 17.18 -12.11 18.14
N TRP A 101 18.16 -11.23 18.25
CA TRP A 101 18.61 -10.64 19.50
C TRP A 101 18.45 -9.11 19.47
N MET A 102 18.10 -8.52 20.59
CA MET A 102 17.99 -7.07 20.72
C MET A 102 18.70 -6.54 21.97
N GLY A 103 19.22 -5.35 21.81
CA GLY A 103 19.80 -4.54 22.89
C GLY A 103 18.92 -3.35 23.23
N ASN A 104 18.62 -3.14 24.51
CA ASN A 104 17.84 -2.01 24.97
C ASN A 104 18.50 -1.28 26.15
N GLY A 105 17.79 -0.29 26.73
CA GLY A 105 18.27 0.50 27.89
C GLY A 105 18.38 -0.29 29.18
N SER A 106 18.01 -1.57 29.21
CA SER A 106 18.11 -2.43 30.42
C SER A 106 18.84 -3.75 30.21
N GLY A 107 19.46 -3.97 29.06
CA GLY A 107 20.26 -5.16 28.79
C GLY A 107 20.04 -5.81 27.43
N LEU A 108 20.37 -7.09 27.37
CA LEU A 108 20.30 -7.93 26.17
C LEU A 108 19.13 -8.91 26.26
N TRP A 109 18.41 -9.06 25.14
CA TRP A 109 17.22 -9.88 25.06
C TRP A 109 17.24 -10.74 23.79
N ARG A 110 16.63 -11.92 23.87
CA ARG A 110 16.39 -12.80 22.74
C ARG A 110 14.90 -12.84 22.43
N VAL A 111 14.57 -12.84 21.16
CA VAL A 111 13.19 -12.99 20.68
C VAL A 111 12.84 -14.47 20.70
N SER A 112 11.97 -14.87 21.62
CA SER A 112 11.39 -16.21 21.62
C SER A 112 10.22 -16.24 20.63
N LYS A 113 10.49 -16.70 19.41
CA LYS A 113 9.45 -16.92 18.41
C LYS A 113 8.40 -17.94 18.90
N GLN A 114 8.84 -18.92 19.70
CA GLN A 114 7.97 -19.95 20.26
C GLN A 114 6.95 -19.42 21.28
N LYS A 115 7.34 -18.49 22.13
CA LYS A 115 6.46 -17.93 23.16
C LYS A 115 5.86 -16.59 22.75
N ASN A 116 6.20 -16.08 21.57
CA ASN A 116 5.84 -14.75 21.12
C ASN A 116 6.19 -13.65 22.12
N SER A 117 7.37 -13.76 22.71
CA SER A 117 7.81 -12.97 23.87
C SER A 117 9.31 -12.75 23.85
N LEU A 118 9.77 -11.89 24.75
CA LEU A 118 11.18 -11.58 24.95
C LEU A 118 11.74 -12.32 26.15
N GLU A 119 12.90 -12.93 25.97
CA GLU A 119 13.64 -13.60 27.03
C GLU A 119 14.90 -12.82 27.34
N PRO A 120 15.14 -12.40 28.62
CA PRO A 120 16.37 -11.71 29.01
C PRO A 120 17.56 -12.66 28.94
N ILE A 121 18.68 -12.17 28.40
CA ILE A 121 19.95 -12.90 28.36
C ILE A 121 20.89 -12.29 29.38
N ALA A 122 21.37 -13.13 30.29
CA ALA A 122 22.38 -12.75 31.28
C ALA A 122 22.07 -11.42 32.00
N ARG A 123 20.82 -11.23 32.47
CA ARG A 123 20.35 -10.00 33.11
C ARG A 123 21.21 -9.58 34.31
N GLU A 124 21.75 -10.52 35.03
CA GLU A 124 22.64 -10.27 36.19
C GLU A 124 24.01 -9.73 35.75
N THR A 125 24.45 -10.05 34.52
CA THR A 125 25.74 -9.66 33.99
C THR A 125 25.64 -8.39 33.15
N ILE A 126 24.56 -8.25 32.33
CA ILE A 126 24.29 -7.06 31.47
C ILE A 126 23.00 -6.40 31.97
N GLY A 127 23.06 -5.66 33.09
CA GLY A 127 21.93 -4.89 33.64
C GLY A 127 21.87 -3.43 33.22
N TYR A 128 22.61 -3.02 32.16
CA TYR A 128 22.73 -1.64 31.68
C TYR A 128 22.56 -1.54 30.17
N ALA A 129 22.54 -0.32 29.66
CA ALA A 129 22.18 -0.09 28.26
C ALA A 129 23.13 -0.78 27.26
N VAL A 130 22.56 -1.61 26.42
CA VAL A 130 23.19 -2.13 25.19
C VAL A 130 22.91 -1.12 24.08
N ARG A 131 23.97 -0.64 23.41
CA ARG A 131 23.90 0.43 22.41
C ARG A 131 24.12 -0.06 20.99
N SER A 132 24.93 -1.11 20.84
CA SER A 132 25.23 -1.70 19.51
C SER A 132 25.39 -3.21 19.60
N LEU A 133 24.99 -3.90 18.53
CA LEU A 133 25.14 -5.34 18.32
C LEU A 133 25.80 -5.58 16.97
N LEU A 134 26.76 -6.48 16.93
CA LEU A 134 27.44 -6.88 15.69
C LEU A 134 27.65 -8.40 15.71
N HIS A 135 27.06 -9.11 14.76
CA HIS A 135 27.28 -10.55 14.54
C HIS A 135 28.36 -10.75 13.46
N ASP A 136 29.30 -11.67 13.68
CA ASP A 136 30.42 -11.93 12.77
C ASP A 136 30.09 -12.87 11.59
N GLY A 137 28.86 -13.36 11.49
CA GLY A 137 28.45 -14.36 10.50
C GLY A 137 28.88 -15.79 10.85
N LYS A 138 29.66 -16.00 11.93
CA LYS A 138 30.21 -17.31 12.34
C LYS A 138 29.75 -17.77 13.73
N GLY A 139 28.82 -17.01 14.37
CA GLY A 139 28.22 -17.37 15.64
C GLY A 139 28.75 -16.57 16.84
N ILE A 140 29.60 -15.58 16.64
CA ILE A 140 30.07 -14.68 17.69
C ILE A 140 29.26 -13.38 17.61
N LEU A 141 28.68 -12.95 18.75
CA LEU A 141 28.00 -11.66 18.87
C LEU A 141 28.85 -10.72 19.72
N TYR A 142 29.22 -9.56 19.16
CA TYR A 142 29.85 -8.46 19.86
C TYR A 142 28.77 -7.49 20.33
N ILE A 143 28.83 -7.10 21.60
CA ILE A 143 27.79 -6.34 22.29
C ILE A 143 28.43 -5.09 22.87
N GLY A 144 28.21 -3.94 22.26
CA GLY A 144 28.68 -2.65 22.75
C GLY A 144 27.68 -2.09 23.78
N THR A 145 28.20 -1.81 24.98
CA THR A 145 27.38 -1.30 26.09
C THR A 145 27.90 0.07 26.55
N GLU A 146 27.23 0.69 27.53
CA GLU A 146 27.74 1.87 28.22
C GLU A 146 28.86 1.55 29.24
N ARG A 147 29.18 0.27 29.40
CA ARG A 147 30.16 -0.24 30.38
C ARG A 147 31.10 -1.31 29.82
N GLY A 148 31.57 -1.12 28.59
CA GLY A 148 32.51 -1.98 27.90
C GLY A 148 31.88 -2.87 26.83
N LEU A 149 32.73 -3.72 26.29
CA LEU A 149 32.40 -4.70 25.27
C LEU A 149 32.09 -6.05 25.93
N PHE A 150 31.02 -6.68 25.49
CA PHE A 150 30.77 -8.08 25.77
C PHE A 150 30.86 -8.91 24.51
N ILE A 151 31.43 -10.10 24.63
CA ILE A 151 31.51 -11.08 23.53
C ILE A 151 30.74 -12.34 23.94
N TYR A 152 29.69 -12.63 23.16
CA TYR A 152 28.93 -13.86 23.34
C TYR A 152 29.40 -14.90 22.31
N LYS A 153 29.79 -16.08 22.82
CA LYS A 153 30.21 -17.21 21.99
C LYS A 153 29.77 -18.51 22.66
N GLU A 154 29.06 -19.38 21.95
CA GLU A 154 28.70 -20.73 22.38
C GLU A 154 28.09 -20.78 23.82
N GLY A 155 27.21 -19.86 24.15
CA GLY A 155 26.59 -19.79 25.49
C GLY A 155 27.42 -19.05 26.55
N SER A 156 28.68 -18.72 26.27
CA SER A 156 29.58 -17.99 27.15
C SER A 156 29.56 -16.49 26.85
N LEU A 157 29.56 -15.67 27.90
CA LEU A 157 29.57 -14.20 27.85
C LEU A 157 30.82 -13.67 28.54
N ASN A 158 31.70 -13.03 27.79
CA ASN A 158 32.94 -12.46 28.31
C ASN A 158 32.93 -10.93 28.20
N GLN A 159 33.28 -10.21 29.27
CA GLN A 159 33.40 -8.76 29.29
C GLN A 159 34.84 -8.31 29.02
N ILE A 160 35.01 -7.31 28.20
CA ILE A 160 36.27 -6.61 27.96
C ILE A 160 36.07 -5.14 28.31
N MET A 161 36.88 -4.65 29.24
CA MET A 161 36.93 -3.25 29.62
C MET A 161 38.02 -2.54 28.82
N ILE A 162 37.67 -1.40 28.19
CA ILE A 162 38.64 -0.56 27.47
C ILE A 162 39.45 0.24 28.51
N ASP A 163 38.79 0.76 29.54
CA ASP A 163 39.36 1.48 30.67
C ASP A 163 38.96 0.73 31.94
N PRO A 164 39.88 0.49 32.88
CA PRO A 164 39.58 -0.15 34.19
C PRO A 164 38.50 0.60 34.99
N ASN A 165 38.38 1.92 34.82
CA ASN A 165 37.26 2.67 35.37
C ASN A 165 35.98 2.39 34.59
N MET A 166 35.07 1.63 35.18
CA MET A 166 33.81 1.22 34.57
C MET A 166 32.95 2.39 34.05
N LEU A 167 33.05 3.57 34.68
CA LEU A 167 32.31 4.78 34.28
C LEU A 167 33.03 5.66 33.24
N SER A 168 34.20 5.21 32.76
CA SER A 168 34.95 5.92 31.75
C SER A 168 34.14 6.02 30.43
N ALA A 169 34.15 7.17 29.78
CA ALA A 169 33.55 7.38 28.49
C ALA A 169 34.13 6.47 27.38
N ALA A 170 35.35 5.95 27.58
CA ALA A 170 35.95 4.93 26.72
C ALA A 170 35.15 3.63 26.70
N ASN A 171 34.52 3.25 27.82
CA ASN A 171 33.69 2.04 27.93
C ASN A 171 32.27 2.21 27.35
N SER A 172 31.88 3.44 26.96
CA SER A 172 30.59 3.72 26.35
C SER A 172 30.67 3.53 24.85
N ILE A 173 30.33 2.34 24.36
CA ILE A 173 30.52 1.90 22.97
C ILE A 173 29.20 2.10 22.20
N GLY A 174 29.17 3.12 21.31
CA GLY A 174 28.01 3.47 20.49
C GLY A 174 27.91 2.67 19.20
N GLY A 175 29.04 2.27 18.60
CA GLY A 175 29.08 1.56 17.33
C GLY A 175 30.22 0.56 17.24
N LEU A 176 30.00 -0.54 16.52
CA LEU A 176 30.95 -1.64 16.30
C LEU A 176 31.12 -1.90 14.80
N ASN A 177 32.35 -2.21 14.38
CA ASN A 177 32.65 -2.68 13.04
C ASN A 177 33.81 -3.69 13.06
N LEU A 178 33.61 -4.85 12.45
CA LEU A 178 34.62 -5.89 12.33
C LEU A 178 35.26 -5.85 10.94
N GLY A 179 36.59 -5.75 10.92
CA GLY A 179 37.40 -5.82 9.71
C GLY A 179 37.71 -7.24 9.30
N GLU A 180 38.00 -7.44 8.01
CA GLU A 180 38.50 -8.72 7.48
C GLU A 180 39.86 -9.13 8.07
N ASP A 181 40.60 -8.14 8.58
CA ASP A 181 41.88 -8.24 9.28
C ASP A 181 41.77 -8.79 10.71
N GLY A 182 40.55 -9.10 11.18
CA GLY A 182 40.29 -9.56 12.54
C GLY A 182 40.41 -8.47 13.58
N ILE A 183 40.33 -7.22 13.19
CA ILE A 183 40.31 -6.06 14.09
C ILE A 183 38.87 -5.64 14.32
N LEU A 184 38.41 -5.62 15.58
CA LEU A 184 37.15 -5.04 15.97
C LEU A 184 37.33 -3.57 16.32
N TRP A 185 36.70 -2.70 15.54
CA TRP A 185 36.70 -1.25 15.75
C TRP A 185 35.50 -0.84 16.60
N MET A 186 35.76 0.00 17.60
CA MET A 186 34.79 0.46 18.59
C MET A 186 34.72 1.98 18.62
N ALA A 187 33.58 2.53 18.18
CA ALA A 187 33.28 3.95 18.28
C ALA A 187 32.74 4.25 19.70
N THR A 188 33.45 5.08 20.46
CA THR A 188 33.14 5.34 21.87
C THR A 188 32.91 6.84 22.14
N GLU A 189 32.42 7.16 23.34
CA GLU A 189 32.28 8.56 23.75
C GLU A 189 33.64 9.23 24.04
N ASN A 190 34.74 8.47 24.06
CA ASN A 190 36.10 8.98 24.26
C ASN A 190 37.05 8.64 23.10
N GLY A 191 36.56 8.62 21.86
CA GLY A 191 37.40 8.35 20.69
C GLY A 191 37.11 7.00 20.01
N LEU A 192 38.03 6.61 19.14
CA LEU A 192 37.99 5.34 18.40
C LEU A 192 39.00 4.36 19.03
N TYR A 193 38.58 3.14 19.21
CA TYR A 193 39.43 2.07 19.73
C TYR A 193 39.42 0.88 18.78
N SER A 194 40.54 0.16 18.70
CA SER A 194 40.63 -1.12 18.03
C SER A 194 40.95 -2.24 19.02
N LEU A 195 40.33 -3.38 18.81
CA LEU A 195 40.64 -4.63 19.53
C LEU A 195 41.10 -5.65 18.51
N GLN A 196 42.35 -6.08 18.63
CA GLN A 196 42.89 -7.19 17.85
C GLN A 196 42.37 -8.52 18.47
N LEU A 197 41.55 -9.24 17.71
CA LEU A 197 40.89 -10.45 18.24
C LEU A 197 41.84 -11.64 18.49
N SER A 198 43.02 -11.64 17.86
CA SER A 198 44.01 -12.72 17.99
C SER A 198 44.80 -12.71 19.30
N ASP A 199 45.08 -11.53 19.83
CA ASP A 199 45.93 -11.34 21.03
C ASP A 199 45.30 -10.48 22.13
N GLY A 200 44.12 -9.92 21.87
CA GLY A 200 43.36 -9.08 22.80
C GLY A 200 43.93 -7.69 22.99
N LYS A 201 44.87 -7.25 22.13
CA LYS A 201 45.48 -5.92 22.20
C LYS A 201 44.45 -4.83 21.88
N ILE A 202 44.33 -3.81 22.72
CA ILE A 202 43.51 -2.63 22.54
C ILE A 202 44.42 -1.44 22.22
N GLU A 203 44.08 -0.69 21.18
CA GLU A 203 44.73 0.59 20.82
C GLU A 203 43.72 1.71 20.75
N ALA A 204 44.10 2.89 21.23
CA ALA A 204 43.29 4.09 21.30
C ALA A 204 43.68 5.09 20.19
N TYR A 205 42.70 5.71 19.55
CA TYR A 205 42.88 6.76 18.57
C TYR A 205 41.94 7.92 18.91
N HIS A 206 42.56 9.11 19.10
CA HIS A 206 41.83 10.28 19.55
C HIS A 206 41.88 11.38 18.51
N ASN A 207 40.72 11.88 18.12
CA ASN A 207 40.60 13.13 17.35
C ASN A 207 40.35 14.27 18.34
N VAL A 208 41.36 15.10 18.59
CA VAL A 208 41.27 16.21 19.53
C VAL A 208 40.72 17.43 18.82
N VAL A 209 39.65 18.01 19.36
CA VAL A 209 39.04 19.22 18.85
C VAL A 209 39.23 20.36 19.83
N GLU A 210 39.60 21.54 19.33
CA GLU A 210 39.83 22.76 20.14
C GLU A 210 40.78 22.54 21.32
N GLU A 211 41.86 21.78 21.09
CA GLU A 211 42.97 21.50 22.02
C GLU A 211 42.59 20.87 23.37
N LYS A 212 41.33 20.58 23.67
CA LYS A 212 40.89 20.10 24.98
C LYS A 212 39.87 18.92 25.00
N HIS A 213 39.14 18.66 23.95
CA HIS A 213 38.10 17.66 23.96
C HIS A 213 38.30 16.56 22.93
N VAL A 214 38.31 15.32 23.35
CA VAL A 214 38.29 14.16 22.47
C VAL A 214 36.91 14.03 21.81
N CYS A 215 36.91 13.79 20.52
CA CYS A 215 35.68 13.65 19.77
C CYS A 215 34.92 12.37 20.18
N SER A 216 33.64 12.51 20.51
CA SER A 216 32.73 11.40 20.81
C SER A 216 32.15 10.84 19.52
N PHE A 217 32.24 9.53 19.33
CA PHE A 217 31.72 8.82 18.16
C PHE A 217 30.52 7.92 18.56
N LYS A 218 29.41 8.08 17.84
CA LYS A 218 28.19 7.34 18.10
C LYS A 218 27.95 6.19 17.12
N ASN A 219 28.33 6.40 15.88
CA ASN A 219 28.12 5.46 14.79
C ASN A 219 29.41 5.21 14.03
N ILE A 220 29.55 4.04 13.41
CA ILE A 220 30.69 3.66 12.60
C ILE A 220 30.25 2.90 11.37
N ALA A 221 30.77 3.28 10.21
CA ALA A 221 30.63 2.52 8.96
C ALA A 221 32.00 2.35 8.31
N ARG A 222 32.23 1.25 7.57
CA ARG A 222 33.48 0.96 6.89
C ARG A 222 33.26 0.81 5.38
N ILE A 223 34.13 1.43 4.58
CA ILE A 223 34.23 1.21 3.14
C ILE A 223 35.72 1.09 2.80
N GLY A 224 36.15 -0.10 2.39
CA GLY A 224 37.56 -0.39 2.17
C GLY A 224 38.42 -0.23 3.42
N SER A 225 39.53 0.55 3.32
CA SER A 225 40.40 0.90 4.47
C SER A 225 39.86 2.05 5.31
N MET A 226 38.83 2.76 4.86
CA MET A 226 38.32 3.95 5.55
C MET A 226 37.19 3.61 6.51
N LEU A 227 37.28 4.13 7.74
CA LEU A 227 36.17 4.18 8.68
C LEU A 227 35.55 5.58 8.65
N TYR A 228 34.24 5.61 8.67
CA TYR A 228 33.44 6.83 8.76
C TYR A 228 32.71 6.83 10.09
N LEU A 229 32.84 7.92 10.83
CA LEU A 229 32.43 8.06 12.23
C LEU A 229 31.40 9.17 12.34
N GLY A 230 30.23 8.85 12.83
CA GLY A 230 29.15 9.82 13.08
C GLY A 230 29.30 10.42 14.49
N THR A 231 29.20 11.75 14.57
CA THR A 231 29.37 12.50 15.81
C THR A 231 28.08 13.24 16.22
N MET A 232 28.06 13.67 17.47
CA MET A 232 26.99 14.50 18.05
C MET A 232 27.41 15.98 18.11
N GLY A 233 27.76 16.57 16.95
CA GLY A 233 28.10 18.00 16.89
C GLY A 233 29.23 18.39 15.96
N GLN A 234 29.90 17.41 15.32
CA GLN A 234 31.01 17.66 14.38
C GLN A 234 30.80 17.07 12.98
N GLY A 235 29.64 16.50 12.73
CA GLY A 235 29.33 15.86 11.46
C GLY A 235 30.02 14.50 11.30
N ILE A 236 30.51 14.22 10.11
CA ILE A 236 31.15 12.95 9.74
C ILE A 236 32.69 13.15 9.79
N ILE A 237 33.35 12.28 10.55
CA ILE A 237 34.82 12.18 10.60
C ILE A 237 35.25 10.91 9.88
N SER A 238 36.20 10.96 8.99
CA SER A 238 36.86 9.78 8.39
C SER A 238 38.15 9.44 9.13
N PHE A 239 38.45 8.14 9.20
CA PHE A 239 39.66 7.60 9.74
C PHE A 239 40.26 6.57 8.78
N ASP A 240 41.52 6.75 8.39
CA ASP A 240 42.20 5.78 7.56
C ASP A 240 42.88 4.74 8.45
N THR A 241 42.48 3.46 8.28
CA THR A 241 43.03 2.36 9.09
C THR A 241 44.50 2.04 8.77
N GLN A 242 45.03 2.54 7.64
CA GLN A 242 46.44 2.37 7.24
C GLN A 242 47.32 3.48 7.81
N THR A 243 46.97 4.73 7.56
CA THR A 243 47.77 5.90 8.02
C THR A 243 47.46 6.27 9.46
N LYS A 244 46.36 5.78 10.02
CA LYS A 244 45.89 6.12 11.40
C LYS A 244 45.54 7.60 11.59
N GLU A 245 45.16 8.29 10.52
CA GLU A 245 44.86 9.71 10.52
C GLU A 245 43.34 9.96 10.48
N PHE A 246 42.90 10.99 11.20
CA PHE A 246 41.55 11.53 11.15
C PHE A 246 41.46 12.70 10.18
N ALA A 247 40.33 12.80 9.49
CA ALA A 247 40.00 13.97 8.67
C ALA A 247 38.50 14.29 8.77
N ARG A 248 38.16 15.59 8.67
CA ARG A 248 36.76 15.95 8.41
C ARG A 248 36.36 15.43 7.05
N PHE A 249 35.17 14.83 6.96
CA PHE A 249 34.70 14.28 5.70
C PHE A 249 33.79 15.26 4.96
N VAL A 250 32.56 14.91 4.68
CA VAL A 250 31.63 15.73 3.89
C VAL A 250 30.67 16.45 4.81
N ASN A 251 30.45 17.75 4.57
CA ASN A 251 29.41 18.49 5.27
C ASN A 251 28.03 18.16 4.68
N VAL A 252 27.16 17.58 5.51
CA VAL A 252 25.76 17.24 5.16
C VAL A 252 24.75 18.31 5.62
N GLY A 253 25.24 19.48 6.03
CA GLY A 253 24.40 20.60 6.51
C GLY A 253 23.81 20.38 7.91
N CYS A 254 24.26 19.34 8.63
CA CYS A 254 23.93 19.06 10.03
C CYS A 254 25.15 18.41 10.69
N ASN A 255 25.43 18.80 11.92
CA ASN A 255 26.56 18.28 12.67
C ASN A 255 26.19 17.11 13.58
N VAL A 256 24.90 16.82 13.75
CA VAL A 256 24.40 15.69 14.56
C VAL A 256 24.08 14.52 13.64
N ILE A 257 24.93 13.50 13.67
CA ILE A 257 24.77 12.27 12.88
C ILE A 257 24.13 11.20 13.76
N SER A 258 22.86 10.93 13.50
CA SER A 258 22.06 9.98 14.29
C SER A 258 22.17 8.54 13.79
N SER A 259 22.38 8.36 12.47
CA SER A 259 22.51 7.06 11.82
C SER A 259 23.57 7.12 10.73
N LEU A 260 24.42 6.08 10.63
CA LEU A 260 25.45 5.98 9.61
C LEU A 260 25.63 4.51 9.20
N SER A 261 25.48 4.23 7.92
CA SER A 261 25.72 2.92 7.31
C SER A 261 26.27 3.09 5.91
N GLY A 262 26.64 2.02 5.23
CA GLY A 262 27.16 2.09 3.87
C GLY A 262 26.84 0.85 3.05
N ASP A 263 26.98 0.96 1.71
CA ASP A 263 26.78 -0.14 0.77
C ASP A 263 27.98 -1.10 0.66
N GLY A 264 29.03 -0.86 1.45
CA GLY A 264 30.30 -1.59 1.38
C GLY A 264 31.15 -1.28 0.16
N LYS A 265 30.71 -0.42 -0.75
CA LYS A 265 31.41 -0.08 -2.01
C LYS A 265 31.89 1.37 -2.05
N SER A 266 30.98 2.32 -2.18
CA SER A 266 31.33 3.73 -2.37
C SER A 266 30.26 4.72 -1.87
N LEU A 267 29.21 4.25 -1.23
CA LEU A 267 28.10 5.09 -0.82
C LEU A 267 27.82 4.96 0.67
N LEU A 268 27.78 6.09 1.37
CA LEU A 268 27.32 6.19 2.76
C LEU A 268 25.86 6.67 2.83
N TYR A 269 25.12 6.11 3.74
CA TYR A 269 23.75 6.49 4.10
C TYR A 269 23.79 7.19 5.46
N VAL A 270 23.41 8.46 5.47
CA VAL A 270 23.60 9.34 6.61
C VAL A 270 22.24 9.88 7.07
N GLY A 271 21.80 9.47 8.23
CA GLY A 271 20.66 10.07 8.93
C GLY A 271 21.13 11.19 9.86
N THR A 272 20.41 12.31 9.86
CA THR A 272 20.73 13.47 10.66
C THR A 272 19.56 13.88 11.56
N ASP A 273 19.86 14.45 12.69
CA ASP A 273 18.84 15.06 13.54
C ASP A 273 18.66 16.54 13.16
N GLY A 274 17.74 16.78 12.23
CA GLY A 274 17.35 18.12 11.78
C GLY A 274 17.56 18.43 10.29
N ASN A 275 18.20 17.55 9.49
CA ASN A 275 18.43 17.81 8.06
C ASN A 275 18.09 16.62 7.14
N GLY A 276 17.36 15.62 7.65
CA GLY A 276 16.91 14.48 6.86
C GLY A 276 17.97 13.43 6.58
N VAL A 277 17.89 12.77 5.43
CA VAL A 277 18.77 11.68 4.97
C VAL A 277 19.65 12.15 3.82
N HIS A 278 20.94 11.80 3.86
CA HIS A 278 21.92 12.13 2.83
C HIS A 278 22.63 10.88 2.32
N PHE A 279 22.82 10.84 1.02
CA PHE A 279 23.63 9.83 0.34
C PHE A 279 24.96 10.49 -0.06
N VAL A 280 26.06 9.98 0.47
CA VAL A 280 27.38 10.58 0.31
C VAL A 280 28.27 9.62 -0.44
N SER A 281 28.77 10.04 -1.62
CA SER A 281 29.78 9.28 -2.35
C SER A 281 31.15 9.46 -1.69
N THR A 282 31.76 8.32 -1.32
CA THR A 282 33.10 8.30 -0.73
C THR A 282 34.18 8.65 -1.77
N ASP A 283 34.03 8.17 -3.01
CA ASP A 283 34.98 8.43 -4.11
C ASP A 283 34.95 9.90 -4.53
N LYS A 284 33.75 10.47 -4.67
CA LYS A 284 33.58 11.87 -5.10
C LYS A 284 33.66 12.87 -3.94
N LYS A 285 33.72 12.39 -2.71
CA LYS A 285 33.72 13.18 -1.47
C LYS A 285 32.62 14.27 -1.48
N LYS A 286 31.40 13.91 -1.87
CA LYS A 286 30.28 14.85 -1.93
C LYS A 286 28.93 14.16 -1.66
N VAL A 287 27.97 14.97 -1.21
CA VAL A 287 26.58 14.57 -1.16
C VAL A 287 26.07 14.39 -2.58
N VAL A 288 25.63 13.18 -2.92
CA VAL A 288 25.07 12.87 -4.26
C VAL A 288 23.55 12.97 -4.25
N ARG A 289 22.93 12.92 -3.05
CA ARG A 289 21.48 12.98 -2.88
C ARG A 289 21.10 13.37 -1.46
N SER A 290 19.99 14.09 -1.32
CA SER A 290 19.37 14.40 -0.03
C SER A 290 17.88 14.16 -0.10
N MET A 291 17.32 13.66 0.99
CA MET A 291 15.89 13.50 1.23
C MET A 291 15.55 14.31 2.48
N ARG A 292 14.64 15.25 2.36
CA ARG A 292 14.28 16.17 3.45
C ARG A 292 12.78 16.36 3.52
N HIS A 293 12.30 16.76 4.66
CA HIS A 293 10.96 17.30 4.82
C HIS A 293 10.90 18.70 4.22
N GLU A 294 9.94 18.95 3.33
CA GLU A 294 9.64 20.27 2.76
C GLU A 294 8.17 20.58 3.03
N THR A 295 7.91 21.63 3.79
CA THR A 295 6.53 22.01 4.17
C THR A 295 5.69 22.31 2.92
N GLY A 296 4.50 21.72 2.85
CA GLY A 296 3.57 21.90 1.73
C GLY A 296 3.82 21.01 0.51
N LYS A 297 4.76 20.05 0.61
CA LYS A 297 4.98 19.03 -0.40
C LYS A 297 4.72 17.64 0.18
N ASP A 298 3.76 16.93 -0.37
CA ASP A 298 3.34 15.59 0.09
C ASP A 298 4.37 14.48 -0.22
N GLU A 299 5.30 14.72 -1.15
CA GLU A 299 6.26 13.74 -1.66
C GLU A 299 7.64 13.85 -0.99
N THR A 300 7.68 14.32 0.25
CA THR A 300 8.91 14.51 1.03
C THR A 300 8.87 13.68 2.29
N LEU A 301 10.01 13.54 2.98
CA LEU A 301 10.04 12.93 4.31
C LEU A 301 9.06 13.64 5.25
N ARG A 302 8.42 12.91 6.15
CA ARG A 302 7.53 13.50 7.15
C ARG A 302 8.27 14.33 8.20
N SER A 303 9.57 14.08 8.41
CA SER A 303 10.43 14.85 9.33
C SER A 303 11.89 14.91 8.88
N ASN A 304 12.59 15.96 9.30
CA ASN A 304 14.04 16.07 9.18
C ASN A 304 14.82 15.49 10.37
N SER A 305 14.13 15.12 11.48
CA SER A 305 14.71 14.48 12.65
C SER A 305 14.72 12.96 12.48
N VAL A 306 15.77 12.46 11.84
CA VAL A 306 15.95 11.04 11.50
C VAL A 306 16.77 10.35 12.58
N TYR A 307 16.31 9.21 13.07
CA TYR A 307 17.03 8.42 14.10
C TYR A 307 17.65 7.15 13.57
N SER A 308 17.06 6.53 12.57
CA SER A 308 17.60 5.32 11.94
C SER A 308 17.35 5.31 10.42
N VAL A 309 18.32 4.78 9.68
CA VAL A 309 18.24 4.59 8.23
C VAL A 309 18.73 3.19 7.91
N LEU A 310 17.93 2.45 7.14
CA LEU A 310 18.29 1.17 6.56
C LEU A 310 18.04 1.22 5.05
N VAL A 311 19.03 0.83 4.25
CA VAL A 311 18.83 0.52 2.83
C VAL A 311 18.95 -0.99 2.70
N ASP A 312 17.86 -1.64 2.31
CA ASP A 312 17.81 -3.08 2.21
C ASP A 312 18.36 -3.59 0.85
N LYS A 313 18.47 -4.91 0.70
CA LYS A 313 19.03 -5.55 -0.50
C LYS A 313 18.17 -5.32 -1.74
N GLU A 314 16.88 -5.06 -1.57
CA GLU A 314 15.94 -4.75 -2.64
C GLU A 314 15.99 -3.28 -3.05
N GLY A 315 16.73 -2.46 -2.31
CA GLY A 315 16.90 -1.03 -2.56
C GLY A 315 15.80 -0.16 -1.94
N LEU A 316 14.99 -0.71 -1.03
CA LEU A 316 14.08 0.08 -0.20
C LEU A 316 14.88 0.87 0.84
N ILE A 317 14.55 2.14 0.99
CA ILE A 317 15.10 3.00 2.01
C ILE A 317 14.07 3.12 3.12
N TRP A 318 14.44 2.70 4.30
CA TRP A 318 13.66 2.77 5.52
C TRP A 318 14.20 3.89 6.41
N VAL A 319 13.33 4.79 6.85
CA VAL A 319 13.71 5.97 7.62
C VAL A 319 12.87 6.06 8.89
N GLY A 320 13.49 5.82 10.02
CA GLY A 320 12.86 5.93 11.35
C GLY A 320 13.03 7.33 11.93
N PHE A 321 11.93 7.87 12.49
CA PHE A 321 11.87 9.23 13.04
C PHE A 321 11.81 9.26 14.56
N TYR A 322 12.06 10.45 15.12
CA TYR A 322 11.94 10.70 16.55
C TYR A 322 10.49 10.65 17.07
N GLN A 323 9.50 11.11 16.29
CA GLN A 323 8.11 11.21 16.75
C GLN A 323 7.06 10.96 15.66
N LEU A 324 7.43 10.48 14.49
CA LEU A 324 6.51 10.31 13.37
C LEU A 324 6.50 8.87 12.80
N GLY A 325 7.07 7.90 13.54
CA GLY A 325 7.13 6.51 13.12
C GLY A 325 8.16 6.27 12.04
N LEU A 326 7.76 5.66 10.93
CA LEU A 326 8.64 5.17 9.88
C LEU A 326 8.15 5.60 8.50
N ASP A 327 9.07 6.10 7.64
CA ASP A 327 8.84 6.22 6.20
C ASP A 327 9.69 5.20 5.44
N TYR A 328 9.19 4.73 4.29
CA TYR A 328 10.02 3.95 3.39
C TYR A 328 9.75 4.24 1.92
N THR A 329 10.79 4.07 1.08
CA THR A 329 10.75 4.30 -0.36
C THR A 329 11.86 3.54 -1.09
N LEU A 330 11.80 3.45 -2.42
CA LEU A 330 12.88 2.90 -3.24
C LEU A 330 14.03 3.89 -3.44
N TYR A 331 15.26 3.43 -3.24
CA TYR A 331 16.48 4.20 -3.53
C TYR A 331 16.71 4.44 -5.02
N GLN A 332 16.50 3.44 -5.85
CA GLN A 332 16.62 3.59 -7.30
C GLN A 332 15.42 4.34 -7.83
N SER A 333 15.66 5.29 -8.75
CA SER A 333 14.56 5.93 -9.46
C SER A 333 13.61 4.89 -10.00
N GLY A 334 12.33 5.01 -9.67
CA GLY A 334 11.29 4.08 -10.07
C GLY A 334 11.30 3.85 -11.60
N LEU A 335 10.56 2.83 -12.02
CA LEU A 335 10.33 2.54 -13.45
C LEU A 335 9.72 3.75 -14.17
N PHE A 336 8.96 4.55 -13.44
CA PHE A 336 8.28 5.72 -13.96
C PHE A 336 9.05 6.98 -13.64
N SER A 337 9.08 7.89 -14.60
CA SER A 337 9.53 9.27 -14.43
C SER A 337 8.34 10.20 -14.53
N THR A 338 8.15 11.07 -13.53
CA THR A 338 7.09 12.08 -13.56
C THR A 338 7.64 13.37 -14.14
N TYR A 339 6.93 13.91 -15.11
CA TYR A 339 7.22 15.21 -15.71
C TYR A 339 6.20 16.21 -15.19
N THR A 340 6.64 17.05 -14.26
CA THR A 340 5.90 18.22 -13.79
C THR A 340 6.46 19.45 -14.46
N TYR A 341 5.69 20.12 -15.27
CA TYR A 341 6.10 21.34 -15.95
C TYR A 341 5.80 22.56 -15.06
N ALA A 342 6.27 22.49 -13.82
CA ALA A 342 5.99 23.44 -12.74
C ALA A 342 6.12 24.92 -13.09
N PRO A 343 7.06 25.38 -13.94
CA PRO A 343 7.14 26.80 -14.28
C PRO A 343 5.94 27.34 -15.04
N PHE A 344 5.11 26.46 -15.60
CA PHE A 344 3.95 26.80 -16.44
C PHE A 344 2.61 26.59 -15.75
N PHE A 345 2.61 26.06 -14.53
CA PHE A 345 1.41 25.72 -13.76
C PHE A 345 1.39 26.45 -12.42
N ASP A 346 0.27 27.12 -12.14
CA ASP A 346 0.08 27.85 -10.88
C ASP A 346 -0.40 26.95 -9.73
N SER A 347 -0.83 25.71 -10.04
CA SER A 347 -1.29 24.72 -9.07
C SER A 347 -0.30 23.55 -8.95
N GLY A 348 -0.11 23.02 -7.74
CA GLY A 348 0.74 21.86 -7.50
C GLY A 348 0.25 20.56 -8.15
N ASP A 349 -1.02 20.50 -8.57
CA ASP A 349 -1.65 19.36 -9.22
C ASP A 349 -1.84 19.65 -10.71
N MET A 350 -1.41 18.73 -11.56
CA MET A 350 -1.48 18.86 -13.01
C MET A 350 -2.16 17.63 -13.64
N PRO A 351 -3.49 17.52 -13.56
CA PRO A 351 -4.19 16.41 -14.18
C PRO A 351 -4.10 16.50 -15.71
N VAL A 352 -3.26 15.66 -16.31
CA VAL A 352 -3.11 15.55 -17.77
C VAL A 352 -4.27 14.73 -18.32
N ARG A 353 -5.05 15.32 -19.26
CA ARG A 353 -6.25 14.70 -19.84
C ARG A 353 -6.15 14.44 -21.33
N ALA A 354 -5.24 15.11 -22.01
CA ALA A 354 -5.03 14.94 -23.45
C ALA A 354 -3.54 15.03 -23.74
N LEU A 355 -3.07 14.22 -24.66
CA LEU A 355 -1.67 14.14 -25.06
C LEU A 355 -1.58 13.84 -26.55
N ALA A 356 -0.76 14.60 -27.25
CA ALA A 356 -0.33 14.28 -28.60
C ALA A 356 1.19 14.47 -28.68
N ILE A 357 1.88 13.46 -29.23
CA ILE A 357 3.34 13.45 -29.36
C ILE A 357 3.69 13.22 -30.82
N GLU A 358 4.58 14.05 -31.35
CA GLU A 358 5.17 13.90 -32.66
C GLU A 358 6.68 14.09 -32.56
N GLY A 359 7.43 13.01 -32.69
CA GLY A 359 8.87 13.01 -32.47
C GLY A 359 9.26 13.50 -31.07
N LYS A 360 9.92 14.66 -31.00
CA LYS A 360 10.29 15.33 -29.72
C LYS A 360 9.33 16.43 -29.30
N GLU A 361 8.31 16.69 -30.09
CA GLU A 361 7.25 17.65 -29.78
C GLU A 361 6.15 16.98 -28.96
N LYS A 362 5.66 17.68 -27.94
CA LYS A 362 4.56 17.23 -27.09
C LYS A 362 3.55 18.36 -26.93
N LEU A 363 2.30 18.07 -27.19
CA LEU A 363 1.17 18.92 -26.83
C LEU A 363 0.39 18.26 -25.68
N ILE A 364 0.32 18.95 -24.54
CA ILE A 364 -0.24 18.44 -23.30
C ILE A 364 -1.45 19.28 -22.93
N GLY A 365 -2.60 18.62 -22.85
CA GLY A 365 -3.85 19.21 -22.39
C GLY A 365 -4.14 18.84 -20.94
N SER A 366 -4.44 19.84 -20.12
CA SER A 366 -4.76 19.66 -18.72
C SER A 366 -6.12 20.28 -18.36
N ARG A 367 -6.44 20.29 -17.07
CA ARG A 367 -7.55 21.07 -16.53
C ARG A 367 -7.23 22.58 -16.48
N ASP A 368 -5.94 22.93 -16.46
CA ASP A 368 -5.47 24.31 -16.24
C ASP A 368 -4.93 24.97 -17.52
N GLY A 369 -5.08 24.31 -18.68
CA GLY A 369 -4.71 24.87 -19.97
C GLY A 369 -4.01 23.90 -20.90
N LEU A 370 -3.41 24.45 -21.95
CA LEU A 370 -2.71 23.75 -23.01
C LEU A 370 -1.21 24.11 -22.97
N PHE A 371 -0.34 23.12 -23.13
CA PHE A 371 1.12 23.27 -23.10
C PHE A 371 1.73 22.58 -24.29
N TYR A 372 2.57 23.31 -25.02
CA TYR A 372 3.39 22.80 -26.11
C TYR A 372 4.86 22.80 -25.69
N ILE A 373 5.55 21.73 -25.99
CA ILE A 373 6.96 21.53 -25.68
C ILE A 373 7.64 20.88 -26.88
N ASP A 374 8.69 21.52 -27.37
CA ASP A 374 9.64 20.99 -28.35
C ASP A 374 11.00 20.90 -27.65
N GLU A 375 11.35 19.69 -27.24
CA GLU A 375 12.56 19.43 -26.45
C GLU A 375 13.85 19.59 -27.27
N GLU A 376 13.79 19.33 -28.57
CA GLU A 376 14.93 19.41 -29.46
C GLU A 376 15.35 20.87 -29.73
N ASN A 377 14.37 21.74 -29.98
CA ASN A 377 14.58 23.16 -30.29
C ASN A 377 14.42 24.06 -29.04
N HIS A 378 14.21 23.49 -27.86
CA HIS A 378 13.99 24.22 -26.60
C HIS A 378 12.87 25.28 -26.68
N ARG A 379 11.77 24.96 -27.37
CA ARG A 379 10.63 25.85 -27.53
C ARG A 379 9.49 25.43 -26.62
N TYR A 380 8.92 26.39 -25.90
CA TYR A 380 7.83 26.14 -24.95
C TYR A 380 6.73 27.20 -25.17
N LYS A 381 5.49 26.78 -25.10
CA LYS A 381 4.33 27.67 -25.19
C LYS A 381 3.18 27.19 -24.35
N SER A 382 2.55 28.12 -23.62
CA SER A 382 1.34 27.81 -22.84
C SER A 382 0.17 28.69 -23.27
N PHE A 383 -1.03 28.14 -23.19
CA PHE A 383 -2.26 28.84 -23.51
C PHE A 383 -3.29 28.58 -22.41
N LYS A 384 -3.87 29.66 -21.90
CA LYS A 384 -4.90 29.67 -20.89
C LYS A 384 -5.98 30.69 -21.25
N VAL A 385 -7.06 30.77 -20.49
CA VAL A 385 -8.00 31.89 -20.58
C VAL A 385 -7.24 33.19 -20.30
N PRO A 386 -7.37 34.26 -21.16
CA PRO A 386 -8.40 34.43 -22.19
C PRO A 386 -8.04 33.93 -23.60
N GLN A 387 -6.86 33.38 -23.85
CA GLN A 387 -6.48 32.88 -25.19
C GLN A 387 -7.31 31.65 -25.59
N LEU A 388 -7.70 30.87 -24.62
CA LEU A 388 -8.70 29.79 -24.71
C LEU A 388 -10.02 30.25 -24.10
N ARG A 389 -11.15 29.82 -24.61
CA ARG A 389 -12.46 30.03 -23.95
C ARG A 389 -12.70 29.11 -22.76
N SER A 390 -11.94 28.00 -22.69
CA SER A 390 -11.94 27.05 -21.56
C SER A 390 -10.55 26.49 -21.39
N ASN A 391 -10.09 26.39 -20.13
CA ASN A 391 -8.82 25.74 -19.79
C ASN A 391 -8.94 24.20 -19.79
N MET A 392 -10.15 23.64 -19.77
CA MET A 392 -10.36 22.20 -19.72
C MET A 392 -10.17 21.55 -21.09
N ILE A 393 -9.00 20.95 -21.31
CA ILE A 393 -8.65 20.26 -22.55
C ILE A 393 -9.00 18.77 -22.41
N PHE A 394 -9.75 18.24 -23.36
CA PHE A 394 -10.23 16.86 -23.34
C PHE A 394 -9.61 15.98 -24.43
N SER A 395 -9.22 16.57 -25.55
CA SER A 395 -8.66 15.81 -26.67
C SER A 395 -7.60 16.62 -27.43
N CYS A 396 -6.53 15.97 -27.84
CA CYS A 396 -5.50 16.50 -28.72
C CYS A 396 -5.19 15.47 -29.81
N LEU A 397 -5.03 15.93 -31.06
CA LEU A 397 -4.62 15.10 -32.18
C LEU A 397 -3.65 15.87 -33.07
N TYR A 398 -2.50 15.24 -33.42
CA TYR A 398 -1.64 15.77 -34.47
C TYR A 398 -2.18 15.31 -35.83
N TYR A 399 -2.49 16.26 -36.73
CA TYR A 399 -3.13 15.99 -38.03
C TYR A 399 -2.72 17.06 -39.02
N GLN A 400 -2.25 16.67 -40.21
CA GLN A 400 -1.82 17.58 -41.30
C GLN A 400 -0.83 18.68 -40.83
N ASN A 401 0.21 18.28 -40.08
CA ASN A 401 1.26 19.14 -39.53
C ASN A 401 0.79 20.22 -38.52
N GLU A 402 -0.40 20.09 -37.96
CA GLU A 402 -0.95 20.94 -36.94
C GLU A 402 -1.57 20.11 -35.82
N TYR A 403 -1.73 20.70 -34.64
CA TYR A 403 -2.41 20.05 -33.51
C TYR A 403 -3.84 20.56 -33.41
N TYR A 404 -4.79 19.64 -33.40
CA TYR A 404 -6.20 19.88 -33.18
C TYR A 404 -6.58 19.66 -31.73
N ILE A 405 -7.27 20.62 -31.11
CA ILE A 405 -7.51 20.66 -29.67
C ILE A 405 -9.00 20.78 -29.40
N GLY A 406 -9.53 19.81 -28.63
CA GLY A 406 -10.91 19.79 -28.15
C GLY A 406 -10.99 20.22 -26.70
N THR A 407 -11.91 21.14 -26.39
CA THR A 407 -12.12 21.67 -25.03
C THR A 407 -13.53 21.37 -24.53
N TYR A 408 -13.70 21.43 -23.21
CA TYR A 408 -15.00 21.34 -22.56
C TYR A 408 -15.63 22.76 -22.46
N GLY A 409 -16.60 23.06 -23.29
CA GLY A 409 -17.32 24.32 -23.30
C GLY A 409 -16.64 25.50 -24.02
N GLY A 410 -15.39 25.34 -24.47
CA GLY A 410 -14.63 26.37 -25.20
C GLY A 410 -14.52 26.10 -26.69
N GLY A 411 -15.07 24.99 -27.20
CA GLY A 411 -15.03 24.62 -28.61
C GLY A 411 -13.72 23.96 -29.04
N MET A 412 -13.35 24.18 -30.29
CA MET A 412 -12.21 23.53 -30.94
C MET A 412 -11.20 24.54 -31.46
N TYR A 413 -9.91 24.22 -31.30
CA TYR A 413 -8.78 25.04 -31.73
C TYR A 413 -7.81 24.26 -32.59
N VAL A 414 -6.98 24.99 -33.32
CA VAL A 414 -5.85 24.46 -34.10
C VAL A 414 -4.59 25.21 -33.73
N PHE A 415 -3.55 24.48 -33.35
CA PHE A 415 -2.24 25.02 -32.99
C PHE A 415 -1.21 24.66 -34.08
N ASN A 416 -0.53 25.67 -34.57
CA ASN A 416 0.57 25.48 -35.51
C ASN A 416 1.92 25.46 -34.76
N PRO A 417 2.65 24.35 -34.77
CA PRO A 417 3.89 24.20 -33.99
C PRO A 417 5.08 25.00 -34.59
N VAL A 418 5.02 25.34 -35.90
CA VAL A 418 6.08 26.11 -36.54
C VAL A 418 6.00 27.57 -36.15
N THR A 419 4.79 28.16 -36.24
CA THR A 419 4.56 29.59 -35.95
C THR A 419 4.23 29.84 -34.47
N LEU A 420 4.00 28.80 -33.67
CA LEU A 420 3.53 28.86 -32.28
C LEU A 420 2.23 29.65 -32.09
N THR A 421 1.35 29.60 -33.09
CA THR A 421 0.07 30.31 -33.10
C THR A 421 -1.10 29.39 -32.86
N LEU A 422 -2.04 29.84 -32.04
CA LEU A 422 -3.31 29.18 -31.78
C LEU A 422 -4.42 29.92 -32.46
N ARG A 423 -5.31 29.20 -33.15
CA ARG A 423 -6.49 29.75 -33.85
C ARG A 423 -7.72 28.89 -33.63
N ASP A 424 -8.88 29.46 -33.81
CA ASP A 424 -10.12 28.68 -33.81
C ASP A 424 -10.15 27.71 -35.00
N PHE A 425 -10.77 26.56 -34.78
CA PHE A 425 -11.12 25.65 -35.86
C PHE A 425 -12.30 26.27 -36.64
N ALA A 426 -12.01 26.80 -37.83
CA ALA A 426 -12.96 27.54 -38.65
C ALA A 426 -13.02 26.94 -40.08
N PRO A 427 -13.60 25.75 -40.26
CA PRO A 427 -13.79 25.14 -41.55
C PRO A 427 -14.80 25.98 -42.37
N ASP A 428 -14.53 26.19 -43.67
CA ASP A 428 -15.35 26.97 -44.58
C ASP A 428 -15.70 28.39 -44.07
N GLY A 429 -14.85 28.96 -43.20
CA GLY A 429 -15.05 30.30 -42.60
C GLY A 429 -16.07 30.37 -41.47
N GLY A 430 -16.69 29.25 -41.08
CA GLY A 430 -17.60 29.14 -39.94
C GLY A 430 -16.90 28.67 -38.66
N MET A 431 -17.48 28.94 -37.49
CA MET A 431 -17.01 28.43 -36.19
C MET A 431 -18.03 27.47 -35.58
N PRO A 432 -18.15 26.22 -36.09
CA PRO A 432 -19.22 25.30 -35.69
C PRO A 432 -19.18 24.91 -34.24
N PHE A 433 -18.02 25.04 -33.58
CA PHE A 433 -17.79 24.57 -32.21
C PHE A 433 -17.41 25.69 -31.21
N SER A 434 -17.77 26.96 -31.50
CA SER A 434 -17.34 28.09 -30.67
C SER A 434 -17.72 27.99 -29.16
N LYS A 435 -18.71 27.17 -28.80
CA LYS A 435 -19.19 26.92 -27.45
C LYS A 435 -19.47 25.43 -27.21
N GLY A 436 -19.00 24.54 -28.05
CA GLY A 436 -19.26 23.10 -27.97
C GLY A 436 -18.41 22.38 -26.96
N HIS A 437 -18.89 21.22 -26.48
CA HIS A 437 -18.09 20.26 -25.74
C HIS A 437 -17.51 19.24 -26.73
N ILE A 438 -16.18 19.20 -26.84
CA ILE A 438 -15.45 18.28 -27.68
C ILE A 438 -14.80 17.23 -26.80
N PHE A 439 -15.24 15.98 -26.92
CA PHE A 439 -14.76 14.89 -26.06
C PHE A 439 -13.63 14.10 -26.71
N CYS A 440 -13.71 13.81 -28.00
CA CYS A 440 -12.69 13.08 -28.73
C CYS A 440 -12.50 13.64 -30.16
N ILE A 441 -11.26 13.56 -30.64
CA ILE A 441 -10.87 13.90 -32.01
C ILE A 441 -10.03 12.74 -32.54
N LYS A 442 -10.44 12.15 -33.64
CA LYS A 442 -9.77 10.98 -34.26
C LYS A 442 -9.63 11.14 -35.77
N GLN A 443 -8.70 10.38 -36.30
CA GLN A 443 -8.50 10.27 -37.75
C GLN A 443 -8.81 8.85 -38.20
N ASP A 444 -9.55 8.67 -39.29
CA ASP A 444 -9.75 7.38 -39.95
C ASP A 444 -8.64 7.07 -40.97
N ASN A 445 -8.69 5.89 -41.59
CA ASN A 445 -7.74 5.45 -42.61
C ASN A 445 -7.81 6.20 -43.92
N GLU A 446 -8.92 6.92 -44.19
CA GLU A 446 -9.06 7.82 -45.34
C GLU A 446 -8.60 9.24 -45.05
N SER A 447 -7.97 9.47 -43.89
CA SER A 447 -7.57 10.80 -43.38
C SER A 447 -8.74 11.76 -43.17
N ASN A 448 -9.94 11.24 -42.86
CA ASN A 448 -11.05 12.07 -42.43
C ASN A 448 -10.89 12.36 -40.93
N LEU A 449 -11.23 13.59 -40.54
CA LEU A 449 -11.21 14.06 -39.16
C LEU A 449 -12.58 13.85 -38.51
N TRP A 450 -12.65 13.00 -37.49
CA TRP A 450 -13.86 12.68 -36.76
C TRP A 450 -13.86 13.37 -35.42
N ILE A 451 -14.95 14.05 -35.10
CA ILE A 451 -15.08 14.88 -33.89
C ILE A 451 -16.31 14.43 -33.12
N GLY A 452 -16.09 13.83 -31.94
CA GLY A 452 -17.16 13.45 -31.03
C GLY A 452 -17.51 14.59 -30.06
N THR A 453 -18.80 14.94 -30.03
CA THR A 453 -19.29 16.12 -29.32
C THR A 453 -20.57 15.84 -28.54
N SER A 454 -21.06 16.83 -27.79
CA SER A 454 -22.41 16.79 -27.19
C SER A 454 -23.55 16.97 -28.21
N LEU A 455 -23.24 17.29 -29.47
CA LEU A 455 -24.20 17.48 -30.54
C LEU A 455 -24.16 16.35 -31.59
N GLY A 456 -23.51 15.24 -31.28
CA GLY A 456 -23.26 14.12 -32.14
C GLY A 456 -21.84 14.10 -32.72
N ILE A 457 -21.67 13.50 -33.90
CA ILE A 457 -20.38 13.27 -34.54
C ILE A 457 -20.30 14.12 -35.82
N PHE A 458 -19.23 14.87 -35.93
CA PHE A 458 -18.91 15.59 -37.15
C PHE A 458 -17.72 14.92 -37.85
N CYS A 459 -17.81 14.82 -39.18
CA CYS A 459 -16.73 14.30 -40.01
C CYS A 459 -16.30 15.32 -41.05
N TYR A 460 -14.99 15.61 -41.09
CA TYR A 460 -14.39 16.57 -42.02
C TYR A 460 -13.35 15.90 -42.90
N LYS A 461 -13.25 16.35 -44.16
CA LYS A 461 -12.18 16.01 -45.09
C LYS A 461 -11.63 17.26 -45.73
N ASN A 462 -10.31 17.50 -45.58
CA ASN A 462 -9.65 18.70 -46.12
C ASN A 462 -10.37 20.02 -45.76
N GLY A 463 -10.79 20.16 -44.50
CA GLY A 463 -11.48 21.34 -43.98
C GLY A 463 -12.96 21.46 -44.38
N ARG A 464 -13.53 20.52 -45.12
CA ARG A 464 -14.96 20.49 -45.46
C ARG A 464 -15.72 19.45 -44.67
N GLN A 465 -16.90 19.82 -44.16
CA GLN A 465 -17.79 18.87 -43.52
C GLN A 465 -18.38 17.90 -44.55
N ILE A 466 -18.13 16.61 -44.37
CA ILE A 466 -18.64 15.54 -45.23
C ILE A 466 -19.79 14.77 -44.59
N ALA A 467 -19.90 14.77 -43.26
CA ALA A 467 -21.01 14.15 -42.52
C ALA A 467 -21.27 14.82 -41.18
N HIS A 468 -22.50 14.70 -40.70
CA HIS A 468 -22.91 15.01 -39.31
C HIS A 468 -23.95 13.98 -38.88
N TYR A 469 -23.58 13.12 -37.93
CA TYR A 469 -24.42 12.06 -37.38
C TYR A 469 -24.99 12.49 -36.04
N THR A 470 -26.31 12.38 -35.90
CA THR A 470 -27.06 12.63 -34.67
C THR A 470 -28.05 11.49 -34.43
N SER A 471 -28.63 11.39 -33.23
CA SER A 471 -29.71 10.43 -32.96
C SER A 471 -30.95 10.65 -33.80
N ALA A 472 -31.18 11.87 -34.33
CA ALA A 472 -32.30 12.20 -35.14
C ALA A 472 -32.14 11.77 -36.62
N ASN A 473 -30.91 11.70 -37.15
CA ASN A 473 -30.64 11.41 -38.57
C ASN A 473 -29.89 10.09 -38.81
N SER A 474 -29.54 9.37 -37.74
CA SER A 474 -28.77 8.13 -37.84
C SER A 474 -29.09 7.18 -36.69
N LYS A 475 -28.42 6.02 -36.64
CA LYS A 475 -28.47 5.06 -35.52
C LYS A 475 -27.52 5.40 -34.39
N LEU A 476 -27.07 6.65 -34.26
CA LEU A 476 -26.25 7.09 -33.11
C LEU A 476 -27.10 7.06 -31.84
N PRO A 477 -26.70 6.36 -30.78
CA PRO A 477 -27.39 6.43 -29.50
C PRO A 477 -27.34 7.87 -28.95
N GLU A 478 -28.36 8.26 -28.18
CA GLU A 478 -28.47 9.59 -27.58
C GLU A 478 -27.32 9.87 -26.60
N GLY A 479 -27.02 11.18 -26.42
CA GLY A 479 -26.06 11.66 -25.42
C GLY A 479 -24.72 12.09 -26.01
N ASN A 480 -23.79 12.36 -25.12
CA ASN A 480 -22.43 12.79 -25.46
C ASN A 480 -21.65 11.65 -26.10
N VAL A 481 -20.87 11.97 -27.14
CA VAL A 481 -19.99 11.01 -27.82
C VAL A 481 -18.61 11.10 -27.13
N TYR A 482 -18.30 10.10 -26.30
CA TYR A 482 -17.08 10.11 -25.47
C TYR A 482 -15.87 9.55 -26.19
N GLU A 483 -16.03 8.49 -27.00
CA GLU A 483 -14.91 7.85 -27.69
C GLU A 483 -15.33 7.42 -29.10
N ILE A 484 -14.40 7.53 -30.04
CA ILE A 484 -14.45 6.99 -31.39
C ILE A 484 -13.16 6.20 -31.60
N TYR A 485 -13.26 4.91 -31.82
CA TYR A 485 -12.12 4.04 -32.04
C TYR A 485 -12.24 3.33 -33.37
N PHE A 486 -11.20 3.39 -34.20
CA PHE A 486 -11.14 2.68 -35.47
C PHE A 486 -10.29 1.42 -35.29
N ASP A 487 -10.90 0.26 -35.51
CA ASP A 487 -10.22 -1.03 -35.43
C ASP A 487 -9.37 -1.32 -36.69
N SER A 488 -8.58 -2.39 -36.64
CA SER A 488 -7.72 -2.81 -37.76
C SER A 488 -8.48 -3.17 -39.04
N THR A 489 -9.80 -3.43 -38.96
CA THR A 489 -10.71 -3.62 -40.11
C THR A 489 -11.33 -2.31 -40.58
N HIS A 490 -10.93 -1.18 -40.00
CA HIS A 490 -11.42 0.18 -40.28
C HIS A 490 -12.88 0.46 -39.88
N LYS A 491 -13.51 -0.41 -39.10
CA LYS A 491 -14.80 -0.12 -38.48
C LYS A 491 -14.61 0.89 -37.34
N GLY A 492 -15.54 1.86 -37.28
CA GLY A 492 -15.54 2.85 -36.21
C GLY A 492 -16.43 2.40 -35.03
N TRP A 493 -15.84 2.11 -33.87
CA TRP A 493 -16.56 1.86 -32.64
C TRP A 493 -16.85 3.19 -31.96
N ILE A 494 -18.12 3.50 -31.73
CA ILE A 494 -18.55 4.80 -31.25
C ILE A 494 -19.27 4.61 -29.90
N CYS A 495 -18.75 5.25 -28.88
CA CYS A 495 -19.26 5.18 -27.52
C CYS A 495 -19.97 6.47 -27.13
N THR A 496 -21.23 6.33 -26.74
CA THR A 496 -22.02 7.46 -26.24
C THR A 496 -22.37 7.28 -24.77
N GLU A 497 -23.07 8.25 -24.21
CA GLU A 497 -23.60 8.17 -22.85
C GLU A 497 -24.60 7.02 -22.66
N ASN A 498 -25.37 6.68 -23.69
CA ASN A 498 -26.45 5.70 -23.65
C ASN A 498 -26.18 4.44 -24.50
N GLY A 499 -24.90 4.09 -24.67
CA GLY A 499 -24.49 2.87 -25.38
C GLY A 499 -23.58 3.11 -26.57
N MET A 500 -23.44 2.08 -27.41
CA MET A 500 -22.50 2.05 -28.54
C MET A 500 -23.18 1.79 -29.89
N CYS A 501 -22.54 2.25 -30.95
CA CYS A 501 -22.84 1.85 -32.34
C CYS A 501 -21.53 1.64 -33.10
N ILE A 502 -21.63 0.96 -34.23
CA ILE A 502 -20.51 0.72 -35.14
C ILE A 502 -20.74 1.49 -36.44
N TRP A 503 -19.75 2.28 -36.85
CA TRP A 503 -19.68 2.83 -38.17
C TRP A 503 -19.05 1.81 -39.11
N ASP A 504 -19.78 1.49 -40.20
CA ASP A 504 -19.36 0.55 -41.24
C ASP A 504 -18.83 1.33 -42.44
N PRO A 505 -17.52 1.24 -42.74
CA PRO A 505 -16.93 1.99 -43.86
C PRO A 505 -17.46 1.55 -45.24
N SER A 506 -17.95 0.31 -45.40
CA SER A 506 -18.40 -0.24 -46.67
C SER A 506 -19.73 0.41 -47.13
N VAL A 507 -20.62 0.69 -46.18
CA VAL A 507 -21.94 1.28 -46.42
C VAL A 507 -22.05 2.71 -45.90
N ARG A 508 -21.04 3.21 -45.21
CA ARG A 508 -20.95 4.56 -44.62
C ARG A 508 -22.13 4.90 -43.69
N THR A 509 -22.57 3.93 -42.89
CA THR A 509 -23.70 4.11 -41.97
C THR A 509 -23.37 3.61 -40.57
N LEU A 510 -24.08 4.15 -39.59
CA LEU A 510 -24.03 3.69 -38.22
C LEU A 510 -25.02 2.54 -38.01
N LYS A 511 -24.59 1.48 -37.28
CA LYS A 511 -25.37 0.28 -37.00
C LYS A 511 -25.39 0.02 -35.47
N THR A 512 -26.55 -0.37 -34.97
CA THR A 512 -26.78 -0.81 -33.59
C THR A 512 -27.30 -2.25 -33.47
N ASP A 513 -27.75 -2.80 -34.56
CA ASP A 513 -28.35 -4.13 -34.73
C ASP A 513 -27.33 -5.23 -35.03
N VAL A 514 -26.04 -4.92 -34.90
CA VAL A 514 -24.92 -5.84 -35.20
C VAL A 514 -24.35 -6.53 -33.95
N PHE A 515 -24.77 -6.11 -32.76
CA PHE A 515 -24.27 -6.64 -31.52
C PHE A 515 -25.00 -7.93 -31.13
N PRO A 516 -24.26 -9.01 -30.77
CA PRO A 516 -24.87 -10.25 -30.27
C PRO A 516 -25.52 -10.04 -28.89
N GLU A 517 -26.42 -10.98 -28.56
CA GLU A 517 -27.04 -10.99 -27.24
C GLU A 517 -25.98 -11.17 -26.13
N GLY A 518 -26.08 -10.38 -25.05
CA GLY A 518 -25.11 -10.40 -23.98
C GLY A 518 -23.88 -9.49 -24.18
N PHE A 519 -23.76 -8.85 -25.32
CA PHE A 519 -22.70 -7.85 -25.56
C PHE A 519 -22.96 -6.55 -24.81
N ILE A 520 -21.89 -5.83 -24.38
CA ILE A 520 -21.99 -4.63 -23.52
C ILE A 520 -22.47 -3.36 -24.23
N HIS A 521 -22.97 -3.45 -25.46
CA HIS A 521 -23.31 -2.28 -26.30
C HIS A 521 -24.33 -1.29 -25.69
N LYS A 522 -25.08 -1.72 -24.67
CA LYS A 522 -26.02 -0.86 -23.92
C LYS A 522 -25.39 -0.17 -22.73
N GLU A 523 -24.15 -0.52 -22.38
CA GLU A 523 -23.44 0.08 -21.28
C GLU A 523 -22.67 1.33 -21.75
N LYS A 524 -22.40 2.24 -20.81
CA LYS A 524 -21.57 3.40 -21.07
C LYS A 524 -20.12 2.98 -21.05
N VAL A 525 -19.48 2.92 -22.19
CA VAL A 525 -18.07 2.59 -22.37
C VAL A 525 -17.29 3.87 -22.64
N ARG A 526 -16.12 4.02 -22.02
CA ARG A 526 -15.26 5.19 -22.20
C ARG A 526 -13.93 4.90 -22.86
N VAL A 527 -13.49 3.65 -22.83
CA VAL A 527 -12.21 3.23 -23.37
C VAL A 527 -12.39 2.00 -24.21
N ILE A 528 -11.83 2.05 -25.41
CA ILE A 528 -11.71 0.90 -26.32
C ILE A 528 -10.25 0.82 -26.74
N TYR A 529 -9.74 -0.40 -26.80
CA TYR A 529 -8.39 -0.69 -27.27
C TYR A 529 -8.35 -2.04 -27.99
N GLU A 530 -7.67 -2.11 -29.11
CA GLU A 530 -7.34 -3.35 -29.82
C GLU A 530 -5.87 -3.69 -29.59
N ASP A 531 -5.59 -4.91 -29.20
CA ASP A 531 -4.23 -5.37 -29.02
C ASP A 531 -3.60 -5.96 -30.31
N SER A 532 -2.35 -6.39 -30.22
CA SER A 532 -1.63 -6.96 -31.37
C SER A 532 -2.14 -8.35 -31.81
N ASP A 533 -2.95 -9.00 -30.98
CA ASP A 533 -3.60 -10.28 -31.29
C ASP A 533 -5.02 -10.09 -31.82
N HIS A 534 -5.45 -8.83 -32.05
CA HIS A 534 -6.76 -8.40 -32.53
C HIS A 534 -7.92 -8.66 -31.57
N ASP A 535 -7.64 -8.72 -30.26
CA ASP A 535 -8.66 -8.69 -29.25
C ASP A 535 -9.02 -7.25 -28.87
N LEU A 536 -10.32 -6.99 -28.71
CA LEU A 536 -10.87 -5.71 -28.29
C LEU A 536 -11.11 -5.70 -26.78
N TYR A 537 -10.65 -4.66 -26.13
CA TYR A 537 -10.81 -4.42 -24.70
C TYR A 537 -11.69 -3.20 -24.46
N PHE A 538 -12.74 -3.38 -23.67
CA PHE A 538 -13.70 -2.32 -23.36
C PHE A 538 -13.71 -2.08 -21.85
N PHE A 539 -13.50 -0.82 -21.43
CA PHE A 539 -13.77 -0.41 -20.06
C PHE A 539 -15.11 0.31 -19.98
N PRO A 540 -16.13 -0.29 -19.37
CA PRO A 540 -17.37 0.38 -19.03
C PRO A 540 -17.15 1.39 -17.90
N ASP A 541 -18.07 2.35 -17.77
CA ASP A 541 -18.02 3.40 -16.73
C ASP A 541 -18.04 2.82 -15.30
N LYS A 542 -18.62 1.62 -15.15
CA LYS A 542 -18.62 0.83 -13.92
C LYS A 542 -18.50 -0.65 -14.26
N GLY A 543 -17.65 -1.34 -13.56
CA GLY A 543 -17.52 -2.80 -13.71
C GLY A 543 -16.20 -3.24 -14.32
N SER A 544 -16.07 -4.57 -14.43
CA SER A 544 -14.86 -5.22 -14.91
C SER A 544 -14.64 -5.05 -16.39
N LEU A 545 -13.40 -5.20 -16.83
CA LEU A 545 -12.97 -5.20 -18.22
C LEU A 545 -13.74 -6.24 -19.04
N PHE A 546 -14.22 -5.84 -20.21
CA PHE A 546 -14.88 -6.71 -21.17
C PHE A 546 -13.95 -6.92 -22.37
N ILE A 547 -13.85 -8.15 -22.84
CA ILE A 547 -12.91 -8.57 -23.89
C ILE A 547 -13.73 -9.26 -24.98
N SER A 548 -13.42 -8.97 -26.25
CA SER A 548 -14.10 -9.57 -27.42
C SER A 548 -13.14 -9.70 -28.58
N ASP A 549 -13.34 -10.70 -29.43
CA ASP A 549 -12.73 -10.71 -30.75
C ASP A 549 -13.37 -9.63 -31.67
N LEU A 550 -12.70 -9.27 -32.78
CA LEU A 550 -13.18 -8.27 -33.74
C LEU A 550 -14.52 -8.63 -34.38
N SER A 551 -14.85 -9.91 -34.45
CA SER A 551 -16.10 -10.42 -35.05
C SER A 551 -17.23 -10.54 -34.01
N MET A 552 -16.97 -10.29 -32.73
CA MET A 552 -17.91 -10.43 -31.62
C MET A 552 -18.48 -11.85 -31.47
N THR A 553 -17.75 -12.86 -31.96
CA THR A 553 -18.17 -14.27 -31.84
C THR A 553 -17.79 -14.87 -30.50
N THR A 554 -16.67 -14.42 -29.93
CA THR A 554 -16.22 -14.77 -28.59
C THR A 554 -16.07 -13.52 -27.76
N PHE A 555 -16.72 -13.47 -26.62
CA PHE A 555 -16.59 -12.37 -25.68
C PHE A 555 -16.78 -12.81 -24.25
N ARG A 556 -16.13 -12.11 -23.33
CA ARG A 556 -16.21 -12.39 -21.89
C ARG A 556 -16.02 -11.12 -21.08
N ARG A 557 -16.56 -11.11 -19.86
CA ARG A 557 -16.24 -10.15 -18.82
C ARG A 557 -15.28 -10.81 -17.85
N LEU A 558 -14.27 -10.09 -17.35
CA LEU A 558 -13.41 -10.61 -16.30
C LEU A 558 -14.24 -10.94 -15.06
N GLN A 559 -13.89 -12.06 -14.41
CA GLN A 559 -14.57 -12.54 -13.21
C GLN A 559 -14.43 -11.52 -12.06
N PRO A 560 -15.43 -11.42 -11.15
CA PRO A 560 -15.27 -10.68 -9.92
C PRO A 560 -14.10 -11.19 -9.08
N GLY A 561 -13.44 -10.30 -8.31
CA GLY A 561 -12.25 -10.61 -7.51
C GLY A 561 -10.94 -10.13 -8.12
N THR A 562 -10.99 -9.42 -9.26
CA THR A 562 -9.79 -8.79 -9.83
C THR A 562 -9.52 -7.42 -9.21
N PRO A 563 -8.27 -6.89 -9.29
CA PRO A 563 -7.95 -5.54 -8.82
C PRO A 563 -8.70 -4.41 -9.54
N LEU A 564 -9.40 -4.71 -10.63
CA LEU A 564 -10.18 -3.74 -11.40
C LEU A 564 -11.59 -3.54 -10.83
N ASP A 565 -12.06 -4.42 -9.94
CA ASP A 565 -13.40 -4.38 -9.42
C ASP A 565 -13.68 -3.10 -8.62
N GLY A 566 -14.80 -2.45 -8.94
CA GLY A 566 -15.21 -1.20 -8.30
C GLY A 566 -14.40 0.03 -8.70
N ASN A 567 -13.46 -0.10 -9.65
CA ASN A 567 -12.65 1.00 -10.18
C ASN A 567 -13.10 1.39 -11.58
N ASP A 568 -13.03 2.70 -11.87
CA ASP A 568 -13.29 3.21 -13.22
C ASP A 568 -12.04 3.01 -14.10
N GLY A 569 -12.21 2.38 -15.27
CA GLY A 569 -11.12 2.24 -16.23
C GLY A 569 -10.82 3.56 -16.95
N MET A 570 -9.55 3.93 -17.02
CA MET A 570 -9.09 5.17 -17.59
C MET A 570 -8.39 5.01 -18.94
N PHE A 571 -7.66 3.92 -19.12
CA PHE A 571 -7.02 3.57 -20.40
C PHE A 571 -6.56 2.10 -20.41
N VAL A 572 -6.33 1.62 -21.63
CA VAL A 572 -5.64 0.35 -21.93
C VAL A 572 -4.56 0.62 -22.96
N VAL A 573 -3.39 0.00 -22.80
CA VAL A 573 -2.34 0.02 -23.83
C VAL A 573 -1.47 -1.23 -23.70
N GLU A 574 -1.11 -1.84 -24.84
CA GLU A 574 -0.22 -2.97 -24.87
C GLU A 574 1.24 -2.54 -24.88
N ASP A 575 2.11 -3.24 -24.14
CA ASP A 575 3.55 -3.03 -24.19
C ASP A 575 4.25 -3.94 -25.25
N ARG A 576 5.60 -3.87 -25.30
CA ARG A 576 6.39 -4.66 -26.28
C ARG A 576 6.40 -6.16 -25.99
N GLU A 577 6.09 -6.55 -24.75
CA GLU A 577 6.01 -7.96 -24.33
C GLU A 577 4.60 -8.52 -24.47
N LYS A 578 3.70 -7.78 -25.14
CA LYS A 578 2.28 -8.10 -25.34
C LYS A 578 1.45 -8.14 -24.05
N TRP A 579 1.91 -7.52 -22.98
CA TRP A 579 1.14 -7.32 -21.78
C TRP A 579 0.36 -6.01 -21.86
N LEU A 580 -0.78 -5.95 -21.17
CA LEU A 580 -1.61 -4.76 -21.15
C LEU A 580 -1.33 -3.93 -19.89
N TRP A 581 -1.19 -2.64 -20.07
CA TRP A 581 -1.22 -1.65 -19.02
C TRP A 581 -2.63 -1.11 -18.86
N LEU A 582 -3.19 -1.28 -17.68
CA LEU A 582 -4.56 -0.91 -17.34
C LEU A 582 -4.51 0.19 -16.28
N GLY A 583 -4.85 1.42 -16.69
CA GLY A 583 -4.95 2.55 -15.77
C GLY A 583 -6.36 2.68 -15.23
N THR A 584 -6.49 2.94 -13.94
CA THR A 584 -7.76 3.14 -13.26
C THR A 584 -7.77 4.44 -12.45
N ASN A 585 -8.90 4.81 -11.88
CA ASN A 585 -9.00 5.89 -10.91
C ASN A 585 -8.37 5.54 -9.55
N ASN A 586 -7.84 4.32 -9.36
CA ASN A 586 -7.26 3.83 -8.12
C ASN A 586 -6.07 2.89 -8.31
N GLY A 587 -5.28 3.06 -9.37
CA GLY A 587 -4.06 2.29 -9.58
C GLY A 587 -3.71 2.04 -11.03
N LEU A 588 -2.52 1.51 -11.25
CA LEU A 588 -1.99 1.05 -12.52
C LEU A 588 -1.63 -0.42 -12.41
N PHE A 589 -2.10 -1.21 -13.35
CA PHE A 589 -1.90 -2.64 -13.38
C PHE A 589 -1.30 -3.07 -14.72
N ARG A 590 -0.38 -4.03 -14.68
CA ARG A 590 0.10 -4.73 -15.86
C ARG A 590 -0.51 -6.12 -15.89
N TYR A 591 -1.20 -6.47 -16.96
CA TYR A 591 -2.03 -7.67 -17.10
C TYR A 591 -1.50 -8.57 -18.20
N ASP A 592 -1.34 -9.86 -17.94
CA ASP A 592 -0.79 -10.86 -18.88
C ASP A 592 -1.83 -11.44 -19.86
N LYS A 593 -3.03 -10.86 -19.92
CA LYS A 593 -4.20 -11.29 -20.71
C LYS A 593 -4.81 -12.63 -20.25
N LYS A 594 -4.33 -13.22 -19.16
CA LYS A 594 -4.84 -14.43 -18.53
C LYS A 594 -5.42 -14.10 -17.16
N ASP A 595 -4.64 -14.26 -16.11
CA ASP A 595 -5.13 -14.09 -14.74
C ASP A 595 -4.16 -13.29 -13.84
N CYS A 596 -2.97 -12.93 -14.34
CA CYS A 596 -1.96 -12.25 -13.56
C CYS A 596 -2.04 -10.73 -13.71
N PHE A 597 -2.25 -10.03 -12.59
CA PHE A 597 -2.20 -8.58 -12.48
C PHE A 597 -1.02 -8.16 -11.62
N ILE A 598 -0.09 -7.38 -12.19
CA ILE A 598 1.04 -6.81 -11.46
C ILE A 598 0.70 -5.35 -11.15
N PRO A 599 0.49 -4.97 -9.89
CA PRO A 599 0.23 -3.59 -9.52
C PRO A 599 1.50 -2.74 -9.53
N TYR A 600 1.36 -1.48 -9.92
CA TYR A 600 2.40 -0.46 -9.88
C TYR A 600 1.91 0.76 -9.10
N ASN A 601 2.79 1.35 -8.29
CA ASN A 601 2.40 2.41 -7.37
C ASN A 601 3.54 3.41 -7.10
N PHE A 602 3.43 4.16 -5.99
CA PHE A 602 4.38 5.20 -5.59
C PHE A 602 5.83 4.69 -5.49
N VAL A 603 6.06 3.44 -5.14
CA VAL A 603 7.41 2.85 -5.03
C VAL A 603 8.06 2.69 -6.39
N ASP A 604 7.26 2.51 -7.43
CA ASP A 604 7.71 2.43 -8.82
C ASP A 604 7.94 3.81 -9.45
N GLY A 605 7.59 4.89 -8.72
CA GLY A 605 7.73 6.28 -9.15
C GLY A 605 6.43 6.91 -9.65
N ILE A 606 5.28 6.32 -9.33
CA ILE A 606 3.96 6.85 -9.67
C ILE A 606 3.50 7.81 -8.57
N PRO A 607 3.32 9.11 -8.84
CA PRO A 607 3.05 10.11 -7.81
C PRO A 607 1.62 10.07 -7.25
N SER A 608 0.69 9.45 -7.98
CA SER A 608 -0.71 9.30 -7.58
C SER A 608 -1.32 8.06 -8.18
N SER A 609 -2.15 7.35 -7.44
CA SER A 609 -2.93 6.21 -7.94
C SER A 609 -4.06 6.61 -8.91
N ILE A 610 -4.37 7.91 -9.01
CA ILE A 610 -5.45 8.43 -9.84
C ILE A 610 -4.94 8.72 -11.26
N PHE A 611 -5.30 7.89 -12.21
CA PHE A 611 -5.07 8.12 -13.63
C PHE A 611 -6.23 8.87 -14.27
N THR A 612 -6.01 9.40 -15.46
CA THR A 612 -6.98 10.23 -16.19
C THR A 612 -7.39 9.53 -17.48
N LEU A 613 -8.52 9.95 -18.08
CA LEU A 613 -8.98 9.51 -19.41
C LEU A 613 -8.09 10.09 -20.54
N CYS A 614 -6.78 10.03 -20.37
CA CYS A 614 -5.80 10.43 -21.35
C CYS A 614 -5.31 9.18 -22.09
N PRO A 615 -5.58 9.01 -23.38
CA PRO A 615 -5.04 7.87 -24.13
C PRO A 615 -3.52 7.84 -24.02
N PRO A 616 -2.91 6.71 -23.63
CA PRO A 616 -1.45 6.60 -23.57
C PRO A 616 -0.82 6.72 -24.96
N VAL A 617 0.38 7.29 -24.99
CA VAL A 617 1.15 7.40 -26.23
C VAL A 617 2.42 6.57 -26.11
N ARG A 618 2.64 5.67 -27.07
CA ARG A 618 3.89 4.86 -27.14
C ARG A 618 4.91 5.60 -28.01
N ASP A 619 6.15 5.62 -27.53
CA ASP A 619 7.30 6.02 -28.32
C ASP A 619 8.30 4.85 -28.49
N GLU A 620 9.46 5.14 -29.10
CA GLU A 620 10.51 4.12 -29.34
C GLU A 620 11.09 3.53 -28.05
N ASN A 621 10.98 4.20 -26.90
CA ASN A 621 11.68 3.83 -25.68
C ASN A 621 10.73 3.51 -24.50
N GLY A 622 9.43 3.84 -24.64
CA GLY A 622 8.52 3.66 -23.53
C GLY A 622 7.07 4.04 -23.81
N ILE A 623 6.36 4.35 -22.75
CA ILE A 623 4.93 4.71 -22.79
C ILE A 623 4.69 5.93 -21.91
N TRP A 624 3.94 6.90 -22.45
CA TRP A 624 3.49 8.10 -21.75
C TRP A 624 2.06 7.92 -21.24
N PHE A 625 1.80 8.30 -19.99
CA PHE A 625 0.49 8.21 -19.35
C PHE A 625 0.07 9.55 -18.73
N GLY A 626 -1.23 9.86 -18.81
CA GLY A 626 -1.82 10.95 -18.04
C GLY A 626 -2.14 10.55 -16.61
N ASN A 627 -1.68 11.34 -15.65
CA ASN A 627 -1.93 11.15 -14.22
C ASN A 627 -2.45 12.45 -13.59
N SER A 628 -3.09 12.37 -12.43
CA SER A 628 -3.60 13.54 -11.71
C SER A 628 -2.51 14.51 -11.25
N LYS A 629 -1.28 14.05 -11.11
CA LYS A 629 -0.13 14.84 -10.66
C LYS A 629 0.85 15.24 -11.79
N GLY A 630 0.58 14.85 -13.04
CA GLY A 630 1.44 15.21 -14.17
C GLY A 630 1.46 14.18 -15.28
N LEU A 631 2.44 14.27 -16.16
CA LEU A 631 2.69 13.34 -17.24
C LEU A 631 3.69 12.29 -16.76
N LEU A 632 3.33 11.02 -16.83
CA LEU A 632 4.17 9.89 -16.46
C LEU A 632 4.83 9.27 -17.69
N TYR A 633 6.06 8.85 -17.56
CA TYR A 633 6.79 8.10 -18.58
C TYR A 633 7.30 6.77 -18.00
N LEU A 634 6.93 5.66 -18.61
CA LEU A 634 7.47 4.33 -18.37
C LEU A 634 8.64 4.08 -19.30
N ASP A 635 9.84 3.88 -18.73
CA ASP A 635 11.04 3.51 -19.47
C ASP A 635 11.08 1.97 -19.66
N ALA A 636 10.79 1.51 -20.87
CA ALA A 636 10.75 0.09 -21.22
C ALA A 636 12.11 -0.61 -21.06
N VAL A 637 13.22 0.11 -21.19
CA VAL A 637 14.58 -0.44 -21.02
C VAL A 637 14.84 -0.78 -19.54
N ARG A 638 14.37 0.09 -18.64
CA ARG A 638 14.51 -0.14 -17.19
C ARG A 638 13.60 -1.26 -16.68
N MET A 639 12.45 -1.44 -17.30
CA MET A 639 11.54 -2.53 -16.96
C MET A 639 12.21 -3.89 -17.10
N ASN A 640 12.98 -4.10 -18.16
CA ASN A 640 13.69 -5.36 -18.41
C ASN A 640 14.87 -5.62 -17.46
N GLN A 641 15.34 -4.58 -16.73
CA GLN A 641 16.42 -4.71 -15.75
C GLN A 641 15.92 -5.03 -14.33
N LYS A 642 14.63 -4.83 -14.05
CA LYS A 642 14.03 -5.15 -12.75
C LYS A 642 13.78 -6.65 -12.64
N LYS A 643 14.79 -7.40 -12.17
CA LYS A 643 14.59 -8.78 -11.73
C LYS A 643 13.70 -8.75 -10.49
N SER A 644 12.46 -9.20 -10.61
CA SER A 644 11.63 -9.54 -9.46
C SER A 644 12.36 -10.63 -8.66
N ILE A 645 12.70 -10.36 -7.41
CA ILE A 645 13.15 -11.41 -6.49
C ILE A 645 11.86 -12.07 -5.99
N PRO A 646 11.50 -13.27 -6.43
CA PRO A 646 10.30 -13.93 -5.96
C PRO A 646 10.56 -14.47 -4.56
N TYR A 647 10.06 -13.78 -3.54
CA TYR A 647 9.91 -14.42 -2.23
C TYR A 647 8.72 -15.39 -2.30
N PRO A 648 8.84 -16.60 -1.74
CA PRO A 648 7.70 -17.48 -1.55
C PRO A 648 6.71 -16.80 -0.59
N VAL A 649 5.42 -17.08 -0.74
CA VAL A 649 4.44 -16.66 0.26
C VAL A 649 4.76 -17.39 1.57
N ALA A 650 4.71 -16.65 2.68
CA ALA A 650 4.89 -17.23 4.01
C ALA A 650 3.60 -17.11 4.81
N ILE A 651 3.26 -18.15 5.57
CA ILE A 651 2.27 -18.06 6.63
C ILE A 651 2.96 -17.39 7.81
N THR A 652 2.57 -16.13 8.11
CA THR A 652 3.27 -15.27 9.06
C THR A 652 2.75 -15.43 10.49
N ASP A 653 1.47 -15.79 10.66
CA ASP A 653 0.89 -16.15 11.95
C ASP A 653 -0.33 -17.07 11.78
N VAL A 654 -0.67 -17.81 12.84
CA VAL A 654 -1.95 -18.50 12.97
C VAL A 654 -2.54 -18.17 14.33
N CYS A 655 -3.74 -17.62 14.32
CA CYS A 655 -4.48 -17.29 15.53
C CYS A 655 -5.64 -18.25 15.75
N VAL A 656 -5.75 -18.73 16.98
CA VAL A 656 -6.86 -19.60 17.41
C VAL A 656 -7.67 -18.87 18.46
N ASN A 657 -8.97 -18.70 18.20
CA ASN A 657 -9.85 -17.91 19.07
C ASN A 657 -9.24 -16.52 19.41
N GLY A 658 -8.58 -15.89 18.41
CA GLY A 658 -7.95 -14.57 18.53
C GLY A 658 -6.59 -14.53 19.25
N LYS A 659 -6.00 -15.69 19.59
CA LYS A 659 -4.66 -15.77 20.18
C LYS A 659 -3.69 -16.44 19.21
N SER A 660 -2.53 -15.84 18.99
CA SER A 660 -1.46 -16.43 18.17
C SER A 660 -0.96 -17.74 18.78
N VAL A 661 -0.89 -18.78 17.96
CA VAL A 661 -0.44 -20.13 18.33
C VAL A 661 0.75 -20.59 17.50
N VAL A 662 1.08 -19.89 16.41
CA VAL A 662 2.27 -20.20 15.60
C VAL A 662 3.48 -19.52 16.15
N GLN A 663 4.45 -20.33 16.38
CA GLN A 663 5.65 -19.95 17.08
C GLN A 663 6.91 -20.03 16.20
N SER A 664 6.82 -20.65 15.05
CA SER A 664 7.86 -20.63 14.02
C SER A 664 7.33 -21.14 12.70
N VAL A 665 7.45 -20.34 11.64
CA VAL A 665 7.16 -20.75 10.28
C VAL A 665 8.46 -21.20 9.64
N VAL A 666 8.57 -22.49 9.32
CA VAL A 666 9.72 -23.03 8.61
C VAL A 666 9.50 -22.84 7.11
N ARG A 667 10.46 -22.19 6.42
CA ARG A 667 10.37 -21.85 4.99
C ARG A 667 10.96 -22.88 4.03
N ASP A 668 11.73 -23.83 4.49
CA ASP A 668 12.43 -24.79 3.64
C ASP A 668 11.64 -26.07 3.47
N GLY A 669 10.63 -26.10 2.61
CA GLY A 669 9.95 -27.33 2.22
C GLY A 669 9.51 -28.26 3.37
N GLY A 670 9.74 -27.85 4.61
CA GLY A 670 9.35 -28.54 5.83
C GLY A 670 7.87 -28.38 6.10
N LYS A 671 7.18 -29.49 6.30
CA LYS A 671 5.77 -29.49 6.68
C LYS A 671 5.62 -28.87 8.06
N SER A 672 4.98 -27.69 8.14
CA SER A 672 4.57 -27.11 9.42
C SER A 672 3.25 -27.74 9.86
N GLU A 673 3.17 -28.15 11.12
CA GLU A 673 1.97 -28.78 11.70
C GLU A 673 1.61 -28.14 13.02
N ILE A 674 0.31 -27.92 13.24
CA ILE A 674 -0.25 -27.44 14.50
C ILE A 674 -1.31 -28.43 14.98
N SER A 675 -1.26 -28.81 16.27
CA SER A 675 -2.27 -29.59 16.93
C SER A 675 -3.11 -28.72 17.85
N LEU A 676 -4.44 -28.71 17.65
CA LEU A 676 -5.41 -27.92 18.38
C LEU A 676 -6.33 -28.80 19.20
N GLU A 677 -6.79 -28.29 20.33
CA GLU A 677 -7.79 -28.95 21.17
C GLU A 677 -9.18 -28.90 20.51
N SER A 678 -10.08 -29.79 20.91
CA SER A 678 -11.45 -29.86 20.38
C SER A 678 -12.31 -28.60 20.61
N SER A 679 -11.89 -27.72 21.53
CA SER A 679 -12.50 -26.40 21.79
C SER A 679 -11.97 -25.29 20.88
N GLN A 680 -10.88 -25.52 20.17
CA GLN A 680 -10.13 -24.56 19.38
C GLN A 680 -10.50 -24.64 17.91
N LYS A 681 -11.68 -24.17 17.55
CA LYS A 681 -12.29 -24.38 16.24
C LYS A 681 -12.25 -23.18 15.30
N ASN A 682 -11.96 -21.97 15.82
CA ASN A 682 -11.86 -20.76 15.02
C ASN A 682 -10.38 -20.47 14.72
N VAL A 683 -9.99 -20.64 13.47
CA VAL A 683 -8.59 -20.53 13.05
C VAL A 683 -8.45 -19.41 12.02
N THR A 684 -7.55 -18.46 12.29
CA THR A 684 -7.19 -17.38 11.35
C THR A 684 -5.76 -17.59 10.89
N PHE A 685 -5.54 -17.68 9.59
CA PHE A 685 -4.22 -17.71 8.97
C PHE A 685 -3.85 -16.32 8.50
N TYR A 686 -2.66 -15.85 8.83
CA TYR A 686 -2.04 -14.64 8.30
C TYR A 686 -0.92 -15.05 7.35
N PHE A 687 -0.81 -14.37 6.23
CA PHE A 687 0.21 -14.68 5.22
C PHE A 687 0.72 -13.42 4.54
N SER A 688 1.96 -13.47 4.05
CA SER A 688 2.61 -12.37 3.33
C SER A 688 3.64 -12.92 2.35
N ASP A 689 3.87 -12.21 1.28
CA ASP A 689 4.96 -12.44 0.34
C ASP A 689 6.14 -11.46 0.57
N PHE A 690 6.09 -10.69 1.65
CA PHE A 690 7.06 -9.64 2.00
C PHE A 690 7.28 -8.60 0.91
N SER A 691 6.28 -8.40 0.05
CA SER A 691 6.28 -7.34 -0.93
C SER A 691 5.87 -6.04 -0.26
N TYR A 692 6.84 -5.26 0.20
CA TYR A 692 6.58 -3.96 0.83
C TYR A 692 6.10 -2.90 -0.16
N THR A 693 6.18 -3.19 -1.46
CA THR A 693 5.92 -2.21 -2.51
C THR A 693 4.44 -1.98 -2.80
N ALA A 694 3.59 -3.00 -2.62
CA ALA A 694 2.17 -2.91 -3.00
C ALA A 694 1.23 -3.82 -2.19
N PRO A 695 1.26 -3.86 -0.86
CA PRO A 695 0.51 -4.85 -0.08
C PRO A 695 -1.02 -4.79 -0.30
N ALA A 696 -1.59 -3.60 -0.56
CA ALA A 696 -3.03 -3.43 -0.79
C ALA A 696 -3.53 -4.01 -2.13
N PHE A 697 -2.63 -4.33 -3.05
CA PHE A 697 -2.96 -4.81 -4.39
C PHE A 697 -2.47 -6.23 -4.65
N MET A 698 -1.86 -6.87 -3.65
CA MET A 698 -1.42 -8.24 -3.80
C MET A 698 -2.61 -9.20 -3.88
N SER A 699 -2.55 -10.09 -4.86
CA SER A 699 -3.57 -11.13 -5.05
C SER A 699 -2.99 -12.49 -4.70
N TYR A 700 -3.72 -13.20 -3.86
CA TYR A 700 -3.37 -14.54 -3.42
C TYR A 700 -4.49 -15.51 -3.78
N GLU A 701 -4.13 -16.77 -3.89
CA GLU A 701 -5.04 -17.89 -3.89
C GLU A 701 -4.78 -18.73 -2.65
N TYR A 702 -5.82 -19.12 -1.95
CA TYR A 702 -5.72 -19.99 -0.79
C TYR A 702 -6.74 -21.13 -0.87
N GLN A 703 -6.48 -22.18 -0.12
CA GLN A 703 -7.36 -23.33 0.02
C GLN A 703 -7.09 -24.01 1.37
N LEU A 704 -8.15 -24.35 2.10
CA LEU A 704 -8.09 -25.27 3.24
C LEU A 704 -8.57 -26.63 2.78
N GLU A 705 -7.63 -27.53 2.43
CA GLU A 705 -7.98 -28.91 2.07
C GLU A 705 -8.69 -29.59 3.23
N GLY A 706 -9.83 -30.21 2.95
CA GLY A 706 -10.73 -30.79 3.93
C GLY A 706 -11.97 -29.94 4.23
N GLU A 707 -11.98 -28.67 3.78
CA GLU A 707 -13.12 -27.74 3.95
C GLU A 707 -13.50 -27.09 2.62
N ASP A 708 -12.53 -26.50 1.90
CA ASP A 708 -12.77 -25.79 0.66
C ASP A 708 -12.86 -26.73 -0.55
N ALA A 709 -13.81 -26.46 -1.46
CA ALA A 709 -13.97 -27.26 -2.70
C ALA A 709 -12.82 -27.02 -3.70
N GLY A 710 -12.04 -25.94 -3.58
CA GLY A 710 -10.95 -25.58 -4.48
C GLY A 710 -10.26 -24.28 -4.05
N TRP A 711 -9.38 -23.78 -4.92
CA TRP A 711 -8.67 -22.51 -4.68
C TRP A 711 -9.61 -21.32 -4.71
N ILE A 712 -9.45 -20.43 -3.74
CA ILE A 712 -10.21 -19.20 -3.57
C ILE A 712 -9.27 -18.03 -3.77
N ALA A 713 -9.58 -17.14 -4.73
CA ALA A 713 -8.80 -15.94 -4.98
C ALA A 713 -9.19 -14.81 -4.02
N VAL A 714 -8.20 -14.05 -3.55
CA VAL A 714 -8.40 -12.88 -2.69
C VAL A 714 -7.40 -11.78 -3.04
N THR A 715 -7.86 -10.53 -3.06
CA THR A 715 -7.01 -9.36 -3.35
C THR A 715 -7.09 -8.37 -2.19
N GLY A 716 -5.92 -7.79 -1.82
CA GLY A 716 -5.84 -6.78 -0.76
C GLY A 716 -6.08 -7.31 0.66
N ARG A 717 -6.12 -8.62 0.85
CA ARG A 717 -6.17 -9.26 2.16
C ARG A 717 -5.04 -10.25 2.30
N SER A 718 -4.55 -10.38 3.51
CA SER A 718 -3.45 -11.26 3.90
C SER A 718 -3.82 -12.11 5.12
N ASP A 719 -5.11 -12.21 5.39
CA ASP A 719 -5.67 -13.03 6.46
C ASP A 719 -6.90 -13.78 5.98
N MET A 720 -7.11 -14.98 6.52
CA MET A 720 -8.30 -15.77 6.30
C MET A 720 -8.72 -16.49 7.57
N THR A 721 -10.01 -16.36 7.93
CA THR A 721 -10.58 -16.97 9.13
C THR A 721 -11.59 -18.05 8.77
N TYR A 722 -11.40 -19.22 9.33
CA TYR A 722 -12.36 -20.33 9.30
C TYR A 722 -13.01 -20.44 10.68
N TYR A 723 -14.33 -20.59 10.70
CA TYR A 723 -15.12 -20.64 11.91
C TYR A 723 -15.68 -22.04 12.14
N ASP A 724 -15.67 -22.50 13.38
CA ASP A 724 -16.26 -23.76 13.87
C ASP A 724 -15.83 -25.00 13.06
N LEU A 725 -14.54 -25.08 12.71
CA LEU A 725 -13.99 -26.23 11.99
C LEU A 725 -14.28 -27.53 12.77
N PRO A 726 -14.83 -28.56 12.14
CA PRO A 726 -14.97 -29.88 12.75
C PRO A 726 -13.63 -30.49 13.20
N SER A 727 -13.70 -31.49 14.07
CA SER A 727 -12.51 -32.30 14.40
C SER A 727 -12.00 -33.01 13.17
N GLY A 728 -10.73 -32.86 12.86
CA GLY A 728 -10.14 -33.40 11.62
C GLY A 728 -8.72 -32.92 11.37
N THR A 729 -8.21 -33.29 10.22
CA THR A 729 -6.90 -32.82 9.72
C THR A 729 -7.14 -32.02 8.47
N TYR A 730 -6.65 -30.79 8.47
CA TYR A 730 -6.77 -29.83 7.38
C TYR A 730 -5.39 -29.39 6.92
N THR A 731 -5.26 -29.02 5.63
CA THR A 731 -4.04 -28.43 5.12
C THR A 731 -4.36 -27.08 4.49
N PHE A 732 -3.92 -26.00 5.14
CA PHE A 732 -4.03 -24.65 4.57
C PHE A 732 -2.89 -24.45 3.57
N LYS A 733 -3.26 -24.05 2.35
CA LYS A 733 -2.36 -23.74 1.26
C LYS A 733 -2.58 -22.30 0.82
N VAL A 734 -1.53 -21.59 0.52
CA VAL A 734 -1.59 -20.21 0.00
C VAL A 734 -0.45 -19.97 -0.99
N ARG A 735 -0.76 -19.24 -2.08
CA ARG A 735 0.19 -18.86 -3.11
C ARG A 735 -0.18 -17.50 -3.71
N ARG A 736 0.73 -16.88 -4.44
CA ARG A 736 0.38 -15.74 -5.29
C ARG A 736 -0.46 -16.21 -6.47
N THR A 737 -1.47 -15.40 -6.81
CA THR A 737 -2.30 -15.66 -8.00
C THR A 737 -1.41 -15.76 -9.24
N GLY A 738 -1.59 -16.85 -10.01
CA GLY A 738 -0.82 -17.09 -11.22
C GLY A 738 0.62 -17.55 -11.01
N ASN A 739 1.08 -17.78 -9.76
CA ASN A 739 2.44 -18.28 -9.47
C ASN A 739 2.43 -19.50 -8.54
N PRO A 740 2.26 -20.71 -9.07
CA PRO A 740 2.24 -21.95 -8.28
C PRO A 740 3.54 -22.21 -7.50
N GLU A 741 4.70 -21.73 -7.98
CA GLU A 741 6.00 -21.93 -7.31
C GLU A 741 6.11 -21.15 -5.98
N SER A 742 5.22 -20.19 -5.75
CA SER A 742 5.17 -19.44 -4.50
C SER A 742 4.37 -20.12 -3.40
N GLU A 743 3.87 -21.35 -3.62
CA GLU A 743 2.98 -22.06 -2.70
C GLU A 743 3.67 -22.39 -1.38
N THR A 744 2.95 -22.14 -0.28
CA THR A 744 3.30 -22.55 1.07
C THR A 744 2.10 -23.25 1.72
N GLN A 745 2.36 -24.24 2.56
CA GLN A 745 1.31 -25.02 3.22
C GLN A 745 1.57 -25.26 4.70
N MET A 746 0.49 -25.44 5.45
CA MET A 746 0.51 -25.78 6.87
C MET A 746 -0.61 -26.76 7.23
N THR A 747 -0.30 -27.78 8.00
CA THR A 747 -1.27 -28.77 8.48
C THR A 747 -1.82 -28.36 9.85
N VAL A 748 -3.13 -28.40 10.00
CA VAL A 748 -3.83 -28.15 11.26
C VAL A 748 -4.62 -29.37 11.65
N LYS A 749 -4.35 -29.92 12.83
CA LYS A 749 -5.07 -31.08 13.40
C LYS A 749 -5.94 -30.61 14.57
N ILE A 750 -7.26 -30.80 14.48
CA ILE A 750 -8.21 -30.51 15.54
C ILE A 750 -8.63 -31.81 16.18
N ALA A 751 -8.33 -31.95 17.48
CA ALA A 751 -8.63 -33.15 18.24
C ALA A 751 -10.14 -33.41 18.31
N SER A 752 -10.55 -34.66 18.29
CA SER A 752 -11.92 -35.07 18.58
C SER A 752 -12.20 -35.00 20.10
N SER A 753 -13.36 -34.46 20.47
CA SER A 753 -13.80 -34.54 21.84
C SER A 753 -14.23 -35.99 22.11
N ILE A 754 -13.47 -36.71 22.91
CA ILE A 754 -13.95 -38.00 23.49
C ILE A 754 -15.01 -37.62 24.54
N SER A 755 -16.25 -37.83 24.22
CA SER A 755 -17.33 -37.64 25.21
C SER A 755 -17.06 -38.53 26.41
N ILE A 756 -17.18 -37.98 27.64
CA ILE A 756 -17.13 -38.75 28.88
C ILE A 756 -18.14 -39.91 28.82
N TRP A 757 -19.24 -39.70 28.16
CA TRP A 757 -20.27 -40.72 27.91
C TRP A 757 -19.74 -41.87 27.03
N SER A 758 -18.86 -41.62 26.04
CA SER A 758 -18.25 -42.66 25.23
C SER A 758 -17.31 -43.53 26.08
N ILE A 759 -16.58 -42.95 27.01
CA ILE A 759 -15.74 -43.68 27.97
C ILE A 759 -16.64 -44.47 28.94
N VAL A 760 -17.72 -43.84 29.43
CA VAL A 760 -18.71 -44.49 30.31
C VAL A 760 -19.37 -45.64 29.56
N PHE A 761 -19.76 -45.47 28.29
CA PHE A 761 -20.33 -46.55 27.47
C PHE A 761 -19.35 -47.70 27.24
N ILE A 762 -18.08 -47.38 26.96
CA ILE A 762 -17.00 -48.41 26.81
C ILE A 762 -16.82 -49.15 28.12
N VAL A 763 -16.76 -48.44 29.25
CA VAL A 763 -16.63 -49.06 30.58
C VAL A 763 -17.85 -49.94 30.93
N ILE A 764 -19.07 -49.45 30.65
CA ILE A 764 -20.31 -50.21 30.85
C ILE A 764 -20.30 -51.43 29.93
N ALA A 765 -19.92 -51.32 28.66
CA ALA A 765 -19.82 -52.43 27.72
C ALA A 765 -18.77 -53.48 28.18
N VAL A 766 -17.63 -53.06 28.69
CA VAL A 766 -16.60 -53.96 29.24
C VAL A 766 -17.09 -54.63 30.52
N VAL A 767 -17.77 -53.89 31.42
CA VAL A 767 -18.30 -54.43 32.67
C VAL A 767 -19.47 -55.38 32.36
N THR A 768 -20.40 -55.02 31.48
CA THR A 768 -21.52 -55.91 31.11
C THR A 768 -21.02 -57.12 30.30
N GLY A 769 -20.05 -56.99 29.43
CA GLY A 769 -19.37 -58.10 28.76
C GLY A 769 -18.67 -59.00 29.71
N GLY A 770 -17.96 -58.47 30.74
CA GLY A 770 -17.36 -59.21 31.84
C GLY A 770 -18.36 -59.97 32.67
N ILE A 771 -19.51 -59.31 33.02
CA ILE A 771 -20.61 -59.95 33.73
C ILE A 771 -21.27 -61.07 32.90
N ALA A 772 -21.48 -60.84 31.62
CA ALA A 772 -22.02 -61.81 30.67
C ALA A 772 -21.11 -63.05 30.58
N VAL A 773 -19.78 -62.85 30.51
CA VAL A 773 -18.77 -63.97 30.54
C VAL A 773 -18.78 -64.67 31.89
N LEU A 774 -18.96 -64.00 33.03
CA LEU A 774 -19.07 -64.59 34.32
C LEU A 774 -20.41 -65.37 34.55
N LEU A 775 -21.47 -64.84 33.91
CA LEU A 775 -22.81 -65.53 33.96
C LEU A 775 -22.87 -66.71 32.97
N SER A 776 -22.15 -66.66 31.82
CA SER A 776 -22.04 -67.80 30.89
C SER A 776 -21.25 -68.98 31.48
N LYS A 777 -20.25 -68.68 32.33
CA LYS A 777 -19.53 -69.71 33.06
C LYS A 777 -20.33 -70.37 34.22
N LYS A 778 -21.53 -69.87 34.56
CA LYS A 778 -22.42 -70.35 35.60
C LYS A 778 -23.62 -71.15 35.08
N LYS A 779 -23.77 -71.29 33.76
CA LYS A 779 -24.84 -72.00 33.04
C LYS A 779 -24.31 -73.09 32.15
N GLU A 780 -23.41 -73.88 32.62
CA GLU A 780 -23.23 -75.28 32.18
C GLU A 780 -23.93 -76.20 33.21
N GLY A 781 -25.17 -76.37 32.96
CA GLY A 781 -26.00 -77.25 33.75
C GLY A 781 -27.51 -76.99 33.55
N GLU A 782 -28.09 -77.91 32.81
CA GLU A 782 -29.55 -78.19 32.67
C GLU A 782 -30.35 -77.65 31.48
N ASP A 783 -30.69 -78.68 30.84
CA ASP A 783 -31.45 -79.05 29.66
C ASP A 783 -32.80 -78.43 29.43
N GLU A 784 -33.16 -78.39 28.13
CA GLU A 784 -34.39 -78.83 27.44
C GLU A 784 -35.66 -77.92 27.48
N ARG A 785 -36.06 -77.66 26.24
CA ARG A 785 -37.39 -77.69 25.60
C ARG A 785 -38.17 -76.44 25.29
N GLU A 786 -38.32 -76.38 23.94
CA GLU A 786 -39.50 -76.11 23.10
C GLU A 786 -39.86 -74.70 22.78
N GLU A 787 -39.76 -74.44 21.47
CA GLU A 787 -40.45 -73.49 20.60
C GLU A 787 -41.97 -73.51 20.70
N PRO A 788 -42.74 -72.59 20.15
CA PRO A 788 -42.52 -71.91 18.86
C PRO A 788 -43.04 -70.46 18.74
N MET A 789 -42.58 -69.89 17.69
CA MET A 789 -43.10 -68.70 16.96
C MET A 789 -44.59 -68.73 16.65
N PRO A 790 -45.31 -67.62 16.26
CA PRO A 790 -44.92 -66.69 15.17
C PRO A 790 -45.33 -65.24 15.29
N GLY A 791 -44.74 -64.47 14.46
CA GLY A 791 -44.95 -63.08 14.08
C GLY A 791 -46.41 -62.75 13.51
N PRO A 792 -46.70 -61.72 12.74
CA PRO A 792 -45.79 -60.84 11.91
C PRO A 792 -46.18 -59.37 11.81
N ALA A 793 -45.33 -58.60 11.21
CA ALA A 793 -45.49 -57.60 10.15
C ALA A 793 -46.43 -56.37 10.29
N LYS A 794 -45.85 -55.20 9.93
CA LYS A 794 -46.16 -54.35 8.78
C LYS A 794 -45.38 -53.03 8.96
N VAL A 795 -44.32 -52.66 8.20
CA VAL A 795 -44.29 -52.17 6.83
C VAL A 795 -45.43 -51.20 6.48
N ILE A 796 -45.08 -50.02 6.18
CA ILE A 796 -45.43 -49.07 5.10
C ILE A 796 -44.66 -47.79 5.33
N GLU A 797 -43.59 -47.48 4.56
CA GLU A 797 -43.56 -46.67 3.34
C GLU A 797 -44.47 -45.45 3.32
N LYS A 798 -43.87 -44.28 3.19
CA LYS A 798 -43.99 -43.51 1.95
C LYS A 798 -43.07 -42.31 1.91
N GLU A 799 -42.32 -42.33 0.88
CA GLU A 799 -41.70 -41.21 0.15
C GLU A 799 -42.69 -40.07 -0.19
N ILE A 800 -42.05 -39.03 -0.70
CA ILE A 800 -42.47 -37.95 -1.64
C ILE A 800 -42.83 -36.63 -0.94
N GLN A 801 -42.12 -35.58 -1.13
CA GLN A 801 -41.80 -34.68 -2.22
C GLN A 801 -41.09 -33.45 -1.65
N SER A 802 -39.97 -33.23 -2.10
CA SER A 802 -39.36 -32.17 -2.97
C SER A 802 -40.13 -30.85 -3.06
N VAL A 803 -39.31 -29.82 -3.02
CA VAL A 803 -39.39 -28.47 -3.61
C VAL A 803 -39.96 -27.36 -2.74
N LYS A 804 -39.07 -26.41 -2.57
CA LYS A 804 -39.20 -25.05 -2.08
C LYS A 804 -38.79 -24.89 -0.60
N GLU A 805 -37.85 -24.06 -0.24
CA GLU A 805 -37.41 -22.75 -0.74
C GLU A 805 -36.12 -22.35 -0.04
N THR A 806 -35.24 -21.80 -0.79
CA THR A 806 -34.25 -20.85 -0.38
C THR A 806 -34.90 -19.73 0.45
N ASN A 807 -34.71 -19.75 1.76
CA ASN A 807 -34.79 -18.60 2.67
C ASN A 807 -34.83 -18.98 4.15
N VAL A 808 -33.87 -19.80 4.64
CA VAL A 808 -33.71 -20.02 6.09
C VAL A 808 -32.24 -20.26 6.40
N VAL A 809 -31.43 -19.23 6.37
CA VAL A 809 -30.08 -19.27 6.95
C VAL A 809 -29.83 -18.11 7.94
N ALA A 810 -30.87 -17.29 8.20
CA ALA A 810 -30.73 -16.19 9.18
C ALA A 810 -31.33 -16.50 10.57
N GLU A 811 -32.03 -17.62 10.75
CA GLU A 811 -32.81 -17.88 11.99
C GLU A 811 -32.16 -18.83 13.02
N GLU A 812 -31.04 -19.49 12.69
CA GLU A 812 -30.50 -20.49 13.65
C GLU A 812 -29.47 -19.95 14.63
N LYS A 813 -29.02 -18.70 14.51
CA LYS A 813 -27.98 -18.13 15.38
C LYS A 813 -28.46 -17.64 16.76
N TYR A 814 -29.78 -17.62 17.03
CA TYR A 814 -30.36 -17.00 18.24
C TYR A 814 -31.37 -17.87 19.01
N LYS A 815 -31.36 -19.16 18.83
CA LYS A 815 -32.37 -20.08 19.46
C LYS A 815 -32.25 -20.29 20.98
N THR A 816 -31.29 -19.66 21.67
CA THR A 816 -31.07 -19.92 23.11
C THR A 816 -31.46 -18.79 24.08
N ASN A 817 -31.93 -17.63 23.61
CA ASN A 817 -32.46 -16.58 24.51
C ASN A 817 -33.64 -15.87 23.84
N LYS A 818 -34.86 -16.35 24.08
CA LYS A 818 -36.10 -15.65 23.75
C LYS A 818 -36.27 -14.47 24.72
N ILE A 819 -35.77 -13.31 24.35
CA ILE A 819 -36.13 -12.04 25.00
C ILE A 819 -37.54 -11.69 24.53
N SER A 820 -38.45 -11.37 25.44
CA SER A 820 -39.82 -11.01 25.09
C SER A 820 -39.86 -9.65 24.36
N VAL A 821 -40.88 -9.42 23.56
CA VAL A 821 -41.07 -8.15 22.85
C VAL A 821 -41.19 -6.98 23.83
N GLU A 822 -41.86 -7.24 24.98
CA GLU A 822 -42.00 -6.26 26.08
C GLU A 822 -40.67 -5.90 26.68
N GLU A 823 -39.77 -6.86 26.87
CA GLU A 823 -38.42 -6.60 27.39
C GLU A 823 -37.54 -5.86 26.36
N CYS A 824 -37.68 -6.19 25.07
CA CYS A 824 -37.03 -5.44 24.00
C CYS A 824 -37.47 -3.97 23.98
N LYS A 825 -38.77 -3.72 24.11
CA LYS A 825 -39.30 -2.38 24.18
C LYS A 825 -38.77 -1.63 25.40
N ARG A 826 -38.78 -2.26 26.59
CA ARG A 826 -38.27 -1.66 27.84
C ARG A 826 -36.78 -1.30 27.72
N LEU A 827 -35.96 -2.15 27.08
CA LEU A 827 -34.55 -1.91 26.86
C LEU A 827 -34.33 -0.81 25.82
N ALA A 828 -35.15 -0.73 24.78
CA ALA A 828 -35.09 0.34 23.78
C ALA A 828 -35.44 1.69 24.40
N ASP A 829 -36.48 1.78 25.23
CA ASP A 829 -36.88 3.00 25.94
C ASP A 829 -35.74 3.47 26.90
N LYS A 830 -35.12 2.53 27.64
CA LYS A 830 -33.96 2.85 28.47
C LYS A 830 -32.76 3.33 27.66
N LEU A 831 -32.47 2.69 26.53
CA LEU A 831 -31.37 3.06 25.64
C LEU A 831 -31.58 4.50 25.14
N GLU A 832 -32.79 4.86 24.74
CA GLU A 832 -33.10 6.19 24.24
C GLU A 832 -32.94 7.27 25.33
N ILE A 833 -33.36 6.97 26.56
CA ILE A 833 -33.14 7.86 27.70
C ILE A 833 -31.65 8.09 27.96
N VAL A 834 -30.83 7.06 27.94
CA VAL A 834 -29.37 7.16 28.15
C VAL A 834 -28.73 7.95 27.00
N MET A 835 -29.11 7.68 25.77
CA MET A 835 -28.60 8.39 24.58
C MET A 835 -28.88 9.90 24.64
N HIS A 836 -30.09 10.30 25.10
CA HIS A 836 -30.46 11.71 25.21
C HIS A 836 -29.90 12.42 26.46
N LYS A 837 -29.85 11.73 27.60
CA LYS A 837 -29.48 12.32 28.89
C LYS A 837 -27.99 12.33 29.11
N GLU A 838 -27.30 11.21 28.87
CA GLU A 838 -25.89 11.01 29.19
C GLU A 838 -24.97 11.24 27.96
N LYS A 839 -25.53 11.19 26.75
CA LYS A 839 -24.85 11.38 25.48
C LYS A 839 -23.58 10.53 25.31
N PRO A 840 -23.58 9.23 25.60
CA PRO A 840 -22.40 8.39 25.55
C PRO A 840 -21.75 8.35 24.17
N TYR A 841 -22.51 8.66 23.11
CA TYR A 841 -22.03 8.72 21.72
C TYR A 841 -20.94 9.79 21.50
N THR A 842 -20.80 10.78 22.38
CA THR A 842 -19.71 11.78 22.30
C THR A 842 -18.35 11.21 22.66
N ASN A 843 -18.30 10.03 23.29
CA ASN A 843 -17.06 9.28 23.50
C ASN A 843 -16.65 8.57 22.19
N PRO A 844 -15.50 8.91 21.56
CA PRO A 844 -15.05 8.26 20.33
C PRO A 844 -14.74 6.77 20.48
N ASN A 845 -14.45 6.32 21.72
CA ASN A 845 -14.07 4.95 22.06
C ASN A 845 -15.24 4.13 22.64
N LEU A 846 -16.48 4.60 22.53
CA LEU A 846 -17.65 3.90 23.05
C LEU A 846 -17.78 2.50 22.47
N LYS A 847 -17.83 1.48 23.32
CA LYS A 847 -18.04 0.09 22.94
C LYS A 847 -19.48 -0.35 23.28
N ILE A 848 -19.97 -1.34 22.54
CA ILE A 848 -21.29 -1.92 22.82
C ILE A 848 -21.40 -2.48 24.25
N ALA A 849 -20.30 -2.93 24.84
CA ALA A 849 -20.24 -3.42 26.21
C ALA A 849 -20.51 -2.30 27.24
N ASP A 850 -19.94 -1.11 27.01
CA ASP A 850 -20.12 0.05 27.89
C ASP A 850 -21.58 0.52 27.86
N LEU A 851 -22.16 0.56 26.67
CA LEU A 851 -23.56 0.93 26.46
C LEU A 851 -24.53 -0.13 27.02
N ALA A 852 -24.20 -1.41 26.95
CA ALA A 852 -24.97 -2.47 27.55
C ALA A 852 -24.96 -2.37 29.09
N ALA A 853 -23.81 -2.06 29.67
CA ALA A 853 -23.68 -1.84 31.10
C ALA A 853 -24.50 -0.64 31.61
N SER A 854 -24.53 0.49 30.83
CA SER A 854 -25.28 1.68 31.21
C SER A 854 -26.81 1.48 31.25
N ILE A 855 -27.37 0.54 30.47
CA ILE A 855 -28.79 0.18 30.50
C ILE A 855 -29.10 -1.07 31.34
N GLY A 856 -28.06 -1.69 31.96
CA GLY A 856 -28.20 -2.83 32.84
C GLY A 856 -28.51 -4.16 32.10
N THR A 857 -27.84 -4.39 30.96
CA THR A 857 -28.03 -5.60 30.14
C THR A 857 -26.69 -6.15 29.66
N SER A 858 -26.71 -7.31 28.99
CA SER A 858 -25.50 -7.89 28.39
C SER A 858 -25.27 -7.36 26.98
N SER A 859 -24.00 -7.35 26.54
CA SER A 859 -23.61 -6.97 25.16
C SER A 859 -24.32 -7.83 24.12
N HIS A 860 -24.58 -9.11 24.42
CA HIS A 860 -25.30 -10.03 23.56
C HIS A 860 -26.79 -9.64 23.43
N THR A 861 -27.44 -9.31 24.54
CA THR A 861 -28.82 -8.81 24.58
C THR A 861 -28.96 -7.50 23.82
N LEU A 862 -28.02 -6.58 24.01
CA LEU A 862 -28.03 -5.29 23.30
C LEU A 862 -27.77 -5.47 21.81
N SER A 863 -26.90 -6.39 21.39
CA SER A 863 -26.68 -6.75 19.99
C SER A 863 -27.94 -7.33 19.34
N TYR A 864 -28.68 -8.19 20.09
CA TYR A 864 -29.96 -8.72 19.65
C TYR A 864 -30.99 -7.59 19.47
N LEU A 865 -31.08 -6.66 20.44
CA LEU A 865 -31.97 -5.50 20.38
C LEU A 865 -31.71 -4.67 19.11
N PHE A 866 -30.45 -4.35 18.80
CA PHE A 866 -30.11 -3.61 17.59
C PHE A 866 -30.48 -4.35 16.30
N ASN A 867 -30.08 -5.60 16.16
CA ASN A 867 -30.20 -6.35 14.91
C ASN A 867 -31.62 -6.89 14.65
N GLN A 868 -32.36 -7.31 15.71
CA GLN A 868 -33.62 -7.99 15.56
C GLN A 868 -34.84 -7.11 15.87
N TYR A 869 -34.74 -6.23 16.87
CA TYR A 869 -35.86 -5.37 17.26
C TYR A 869 -35.82 -4.00 16.59
N LEU A 870 -34.65 -3.32 16.62
CA LEU A 870 -34.46 -2.00 16.00
C LEU A 870 -34.13 -2.09 14.50
N ASN A 871 -33.80 -3.26 14.00
CA ASN A 871 -33.37 -3.54 12.61
C ASN A 871 -32.29 -2.59 12.11
N ARG A 872 -31.32 -2.32 12.98
CA ARG A 872 -30.21 -1.39 12.73
C ARG A 872 -28.93 -1.95 13.34
N ASN A 873 -27.77 -1.70 12.72
CA ASN A 873 -26.52 -2.05 13.36
C ASN A 873 -26.09 -1.01 14.40
N TYR A 874 -25.29 -1.42 15.37
CA TYR A 874 -24.80 -0.59 16.47
C TYR A 874 -24.11 0.70 15.98
N TYR A 875 -23.24 0.59 14.98
CA TYR A 875 -22.45 1.72 14.50
C TYR A 875 -23.31 2.76 13.77
N ASP A 876 -24.24 2.33 12.95
CA ASP A 876 -25.16 3.25 12.26
C ASP A 876 -26.04 3.98 13.27
N TYR A 877 -26.54 3.27 14.30
CA TYR A 877 -27.34 3.88 15.37
C TYR A 877 -26.57 4.96 16.15
N ILE A 878 -25.33 4.69 16.57
CA ILE A 878 -24.48 5.67 17.28
C ILE A 878 -24.11 6.84 16.39
N ASN A 879 -23.79 6.61 15.11
CA ASN A 879 -23.39 7.67 14.20
C ASN A 879 -24.55 8.61 13.84
N ASP A 880 -25.79 8.13 13.83
CA ASP A 880 -26.95 8.99 13.63
C ASP A 880 -27.07 10.04 14.78
N TYR A 881 -26.85 9.64 16.03
CA TYR A 881 -26.81 10.58 17.17
C TYR A 881 -25.64 11.55 17.09
N ARG A 882 -24.46 11.10 16.66
CA ARG A 882 -23.29 11.95 16.43
C ARG A 882 -23.55 13.01 15.36
N ILE A 883 -24.21 12.63 14.27
CA ILE A 883 -24.58 13.56 13.19
C ILE A 883 -25.67 14.54 13.65
N ALA A 884 -26.65 14.07 14.42
CA ALA A 884 -27.67 14.94 15.00
C ALA A 884 -27.04 15.97 15.94
N GLU A 885 -26.07 15.59 16.77
CA GLU A 885 -25.35 16.51 17.66
C GLU A 885 -24.51 17.52 16.86
N PHE A 886 -23.86 17.11 15.78
CA PHE A 886 -23.15 18.03 14.89
C PHE A 886 -24.10 19.08 14.29
N LYS A 887 -25.26 18.66 13.78
CA LYS A 887 -26.26 19.60 13.24
C LYS A 887 -26.72 20.59 14.32
N ARG A 888 -26.98 20.11 15.54
CA ARG A 888 -27.36 20.93 16.69
C ARG A 888 -26.29 21.98 17.04
N LEU A 889 -25.02 21.62 17.01
CA LEU A 889 -23.89 22.53 17.27
C LEU A 889 -23.77 23.59 16.18
N VAL A 890 -23.98 23.22 14.93
CA VAL A 890 -23.96 24.16 13.80
C VAL A 890 -25.15 25.11 13.85
N GLU A 891 -26.35 24.65 14.16
CA GLU A 891 -27.57 25.48 14.29
C GLU A 891 -27.50 26.46 15.45
N LYS A 892 -26.72 26.21 16.50
CA LYS A 892 -26.50 27.10 17.65
C LYS A 892 -25.34 28.09 17.48
N ASP A 893 -24.78 28.25 16.27
CA ASP A 893 -23.63 29.09 15.98
C ASP A 893 -22.35 28.77 16.80
N GLU A 894 -22.33 27.62 17.47
CA GLU A 894 -21.15 27.20 18.23
C GLU A 894 -19.98 26.79 17.30
N TYR A 895 -20.27 26.54 16.03
CA TYR A 895 -19.26 26.14 15.03
C TYR A 895 -18.24 27.25 14.73
N ALA A 896 -18.57 28.53 14.89
CA ALA A 896 -17.65 29.63 14.64
C ALA A 896 -16.39 29.61 15.54
N LYS A 897 -16.44 28.88 16.66
CA LYS A 897 -15.34 28.75 17.63
C LYS A 897 -14.42 27.57 17.37
N TYR A 898 -14.78 26.67 16.48
CA TYR A 898 -14.09 25.40 16.29
C TYR A 898 -13.80 25.13 14.81
N THR A 899 -12.71 24.42 14.54
CA THR A 899 -12.51 23.84 13.21
C THR A 899 -13.49 22.70 12.97
N LEU A 900 -13.77 22.38 11.72
CA LEU A 900 -14.66 21.28 11.36
C LEU A 900 -14.21 19.92 11.93
N SER A 901 -12.90 19.72 12.06
CA SER A 901 -12.33 18.53 12.71
C SER A 901 -12.60 18.50 14.21
N ALA A 902 -12.42 19.63 14.90
CA ALA A 902 -12.70 19.73 16.32
C ALA A 902 -14.21 19.54 16.63
N LEU A 903 -15.10 20.04 15.77
CA LEU A 903 -16.55 19.78 15.89
C LEU A 903 -16.89 18.29 15.73
N ALA A 904 -16.24 17.61 14.77
CA ALA A 904 -16.44 16.18 14.58
C ALA A 904 -15.97 15.38 15.80
N GLU A 905 -14.84 15.75 16.40
CA GLU A 905 -14.32 15.13 17.63
C GLU A 905 -15.24 15.37 18.83
N LEU A 906 -15.77 16.59 19.01
CA LEU A 906 -16.76 16.91 20.04
C LEU A 906 -18.04 16.06 19.90
N CYS A 907 -18.40 15.68 18.69
CA CYS A 907 -19.52 14.78 18.42
C CYS A 907 -19.17 13.29 18.60
N GLY A 908 -17.90 12.95 18.91
CA GLY A 908 -17.46 11.58 19.15
C GLY A 908 -16.93 10.85 17.93
N PHE A 909 -16.63 11.52 16.81
CA PHE A 909 -15.95 10.88 15.69
C PHE A 909 -14.44 10.81 15.92
N SER A 910 -13.87 9.61 15.80
CA SER A 910 -12.42 9.39 15.96
C SER A 910 -11.58 9.88 14.79
N SER A 911 -12.18 10.17 13.64
CA SER A 911 -11.49 10.72 12.47
C SER A 911 -12.38 11.56 11.58
N ARG A 912 -11.77 12.57 10.94
CA ARG A 912 -12.43 13.44 9.96
C ARG A 912 -12.99 12.64 8.77
N ALA A 913 -12.28 11.62 8.30
CA ALA A 913 -12.71 10.80 7.18
C ALA A 913 -13.98 10.00 7.50
N SER A 914 -14.07 9.39 8.69
CA SER A 914 -15.28 8.70 9.17
C SER A 914 -16.47 9.67 9.26
N PHE A 915 -16.26 10.85 9.85
CA PHE A 915 -17.28 11.88 9.94
C PHE A 915 -17.84 12.30 8.57
N PHE A 916 -16.97 12.65 7.62
CA PHE A 916 -17.38 13.07 6.28
C PHE A 916 -18.18 11.97 5.55
N ARG A 917 -17.73 10.72 5.64
CA ARG A 917 -18.40 9.58 5.01
C ARG A 917 -19.81 9.37 5.60
N TYR A 918 -19.94 9.31 6.92
CA TYR A 918 -21.22 9.09 7.57
C TYR A 918 -22.16 10.29 7.43
N PHE A 919 -21.65 11.52 7.50
CA PHE A 919 -22.45 12.71 7.29
C PHE A 919 -23.03 12.77 5.87
N LYS A 920 -22.22 12.50 4.85
CA LYS A 920 -22.69 12.43 3.45
C LYS A 920 -23.69 11.28 3.25
N LYS A 921 -23.48 10.11 3.88
CA LYS A 921 -24.43 8.98 3.85
C LYS A 921 -25.78 9.37 4.44
N ALA A 922 -25.81 10.13 5.55
CA ALA A 922 -27.01 10.49 6.27
C ALA A 922 -27.75 11.70 5.69
N THR A 923 -27.05 12.61 5.01
CA THR A 923 -27.63 13.91 4.56
C THR A 923 -27.60 14.12 3.06
N ASN A 924 -26.93 13.25 2.29
CA ASN A 924 -26.61 13.34 0.87
C ASN A 924 -25.75 14.55 0.45
N ILE A 925 -25.32 15.39 1.41
CA ILE A 925 -24.46 16.56 1.19
C ILE A 925 -23.23 16.49 2.11
N THR A 926 -22.18 17.22 1.79
CA THR A 926 -20.99 17.29 2.65
C THR A 926 -21.24 18.21 3.86
N PRO A 927 -20.50 18.04 4.98
CA PRO A 927 -20.60 18.96 6.12
C PRO A 927 -20.39 20.43 5.76
N ASN A 928 -19.47 20.73 4.83
CA ASN A 928 -19.23 22.09 4.37
C ASN A 928 -20.41 22.67 3.59
N GLU A 929 -21.05 21.86 2.76
CA GLU A 929 -22.27 22.28 2.02
C GLU A 929 -23.43 22.51 2.99
N TYR A 930 -23.56 21.69 4.02
CA TYR A 930 -24.56 21.84 5.08
C TYR A 930 -24.38 23.15 5.85
N ILE A 931 -23.16 23.47 6.30
CA ILE A 931 -22.86 24.74 6.99
C ILE A 931 -23.18 25.95 6.08
N ARG A 932 -22.80 25.88 4.80
CA ARG A 932 -23.12 26.95 3.84
C ARG A 932 -24.64 27.13 3.62
N SER A 933 -25.41 26.03 3.64
CA SER A 933 -26.85 26.11 3.45
C SER A 933 -27.58 26.76 4.63
N ILE A 934 -27.05 26.61 5.84
CA ILE A 934 -27.60 27.27 7.05
C ILE A 934 -27.22 28.76 7.09
N GLY A 935 -25.98 29.12 6.71
CA GLY A 935 -25.52 30.52 6.71
C GLY A 935 -26.18 31.41 5.64
N LYS A 936 -26.89 30.85 4.67
CA LYS A 936 -27.61 31.62 3.63
C LYS A 936 -29.00 32.09 4.05
N ASN A 937 -29.53 31.64 5.15
CA ASN A 937 -30.86 32.06 5.64
C ASN A 937 -30.83 33.22 6.62
N ASN A 938 -29.65 33.84 6.86
CA ASN A 938 -29.48 34.99 7.76
C ASN A 938 -29.04 36.30 7.06
N GLU A 939 -29.26 36.43 5.70
CA GLU A 939 -29.17 37.70 4.98
C GLU A 939 -30.54 38.19 4.52
#